data_2d749b33298f15136eb477b52a193284
#
_entry.id   2d749b33298f15136eb477b52a193284
#
_cell.length_a   1.000
_cell.length_b   1.000
_cell.length_c   1.000
_cell.angle_alpha   90.00
_cell.angle_beta   90.00
_cell.angle_gamma   90.00
#
_symmetry.space_group_name_H-M   'P 1'
#
loop_
_entity.id
_entity.type
_entity.pdbx_description
1 polymer ?
#
loop_
_entity_poly.entity_id
_entity_poly.type
_entity_poly.pdbx_seq_one_letter_code
_entity_poly.pdbx_strand_id
1 'polypeptide(L)'
;MCGNDTLESFIVNSYPSRMPITPSLCVFRRSALLFLAVFACIRPAALAAQSSGPVLRGRLVTTAASGTETPVAAASVRLSDPNGRAIVAASDTEGRFLVAVPGAGRYSVQVRAVGFAPRSLEVTVRDGDAAPITIVLERQRQLAALQIIGNRANGTALHPGADPLAGAVTVMGGEQIARENVTFAQELLRKVPGVYRAEFNQGVVSGDIGIRGFNTESEIASTKLLIDGIPANMNSGVSEMNALFPLEIAQMQVVRGTNDPRHGLFNLAGNVSVETAQGRGTYVTSRLQAGSFGTQEAQVLGNASVGGFSQTIFAGARRSDGFRANSASDKWTASGKWFYTSDSARVRVGVIARMHRLDTDAPGYLTEAQSRTTPMFSPTFSDSDGGTIDTDHGSLHLDVKQTATLAWSLKAYTQRFDRVRFVRFTAAGAQQERVEDERQNGALAALTWRPAALAERGVVLTAGADLQQQTNEQLRFRTLERQRQATLRDQDFTLDNRGGYVQASGRPVSWLSLTAAVRADHFDGAFTNNLPSPTSLPVLNYGWITQPKVSASVRVNDRLSSYANFGRGFQIGTGIAAYGRAPLRASINDGFEVGVVSNPTNAWSVRAGYWEQRASDEVRLRFDNSGDSENIGRTQRRGVDLESALRLPRGVQLWAAGTSQRAVLVEPGRTNAAVAGNLLNHVPTWTAKYGAEWSPRVGLTASAWAYAQGNYHLTQQNNRGRWGDMHTVNADVSWRWRVAAIGVGVTNLFDRYMEYVWWDGAQTLHSPASSRALFLTVTFDR
;
A
#
# COMPACT_ATOMS: atom_id res chain seq x y z
N MET A 1 -23.95 50.61 50.55
CA MET A 1 -25.27 50.59 49.86
C MET A 1 -25.01 49.88 48.54
N CYS A 2 -25.53 48.66 48.51
CA CYS A 2 -26.20 47.95 47.44
C CYS A 2 -25.83 48.37 46.00
N GLY A 3 -25.42 47.51 45.14
CA GLY A 3 -25.61 46.11 44.84
C GLY A 3 -25.72 45.99 43.35
N ASN A 4 -25.13 45.03 42.77
CA ASN A 4 -25.73 44.05 41.88
C ASN A 4 -24.67 43.33 41.06
N ASP A 5 -24.57 42.10 41.35
CA ASP A 5 -23.89 41.05 40.59
C ASP A 5 -24.55 40.82 39.24
N THR A 6 -23.75 40.56 38.22
CA THR A 6 -24.13 39.68 37.11
C THR A 6 -22.98 38.73 36.82
N LEU A 7 -23.18 37.49 37.19
CA LEU A 7 -22.43 36.31 36.81
C LEU A 7 -22.59 36.07 35.29
N GLU A 8 -21.51 36.15 34.52
CA GLU A 8 -21.41 35.46 33.26
C GLU A 8 -20.59 34.18 33.44
N SER A 9 -21.28 33.08 33.23
CA SER A 9 -20.76 31.73 33.31
C SER A 9 -19.83 31.42 32.14
N PHE A 10 -18.53 31.28 32.40
CA PHE A 10 -17.60 30.63 31.51
C PHE A 10 -17.86 29.11 31.50
N ILE A 11 -18.40 28.59 30.43
CA ILE A 11 -18.41 27.14 30.16
C ILE A 11 -17.03 26.76 29.67
N VAL A 12 -16.18 26.30 30.57
CA VAL A 12 -14.93 25.61 30.25
C VAL A 12 -15.32 24.15 29.89
N ASN A 13 -15.29 23.82 28.61
CA ASN A 13 -15.34 22.43 28.16
C ASN A 13 -14.02 21.75 28.56
N SER A 14 -14.00 21.14 29.73
CA SER A 14 -12.91 20.30 30.20
C SER A 14 -13.02 18.93 29.52
N TYR A 15 -12.10 18.63 28.59
CA TYR A 15 -11.83 17.26 28.20
C TYR A 15 -11.25 16.49 29.38
N PRO A 16 -11.70 15.26 29.67
CA PRO A 16 -11.21 14.52 30.82
C PRO A 16 -9.75 14.13 30.63
N SER A 17 -8.90 14.57 31.55
CA SER A 17 -7.53 14.07 31.74
C SER A 17 -7.56 12.57 31.98
N ARG A 18 -6.90 11.80 31.12
CA ARG A 18 -6.73 10.35 31.32
C ARG A 18 -5.78 10.10 32.49
N MET A 19 -6.23 9.26 33.42
CA MET A 19 -5.42 8.65 34.49
C MET A 19 -4.31 7.75 33.89
N PRO A 20 -3.22 7.50 34.63
CA PRO A 20 -2.14 6.62 34.19
C PRO A 20 -2.68 5.21 33.92
N ILE A 21 -2.26 4.65 32.79
CA ILE A 21 -2.67 3.35 32.28
C ILE A 21 -2.05 2.27 33.16
N THR A 22 -2.84 1.74 34.10
CA THR A 22 -2.58 0.41 34.64
C THR A 22 -2.88 -0.62 33.55
N PRO A 23 -2.12 -1.72 33.41
CA PRO A 23 -2.34 -2.70 32.35
C PRO A 23 -3.69 -3.40 32.58
N SER A 24 -4.73 -2.90 31.91
CA SER A 24 -6.07 -3.43 32.03
C SER A 24 -6.28 -4.60 31.06
N LEU A 25 -6.34 -5.80 31.57
CA LEU A 25 -6.97 -6.98 30.93
C LEU A 25 -8.38 -6.69 30.34
N CYS A 26 -8.96 -5.50 30.61
CA CYS A 26 -10.29 -5.10 30.18
C CYS A 26 -10.42 -4.78 28.68
N VAL A 27 -9.38 -4.30 28.00
CA VAL A 27 -9.49 -3.95 26.56
C VAL A 27 -9.57 -5.24 25.72
N PHE A 28 -8.81 -6.26 26.07
CA PHE A 28 -8.90 -7.58 25.42
C PHE A 28 -10.26 -8.26 25.67
N ARG A 29 -10.89 -8.05 26.83
CA ARG A 29 -12.27 -8.54 27.09
C ARG A 29 -13.31 -7.80 26.24
N ARG A 30 -13.16 -6.49 25.98
CA ARG A 30 -14.08 -5.74 25.12
C ARG A 30 -13.86 -6.05 23.64
N SER A 31 -12.61 -6.20 23.22
CA SER A 31 -12.28 -6.64 21.84
C SER A 31 -12.70 -8.09 21.59
N ALA A 32 -12.53 -8.99 22.57
CA ALA A 32 -13.01 -10.37 22.50
C ALA A 32 -14.55 -10.46 22.47
N LEU A 33 -15.27 -9.57 23.13
CA LEU A 33 -16.73 -9.48 23.05
C LEU A 33 -17.22 -8.93 21.69
N LEU A 34 -16.49 -8.00 21.07
CA LEU A 34 -16.77 -7.59 19.69
C LEU A 34 -16.50 -8.73 18.70
N PHE A 35 -15.44 -9.52 18.92
CA PHE A 35 -15.14 -10.72 18.14
C PHE A 35 -16.24 -11.79 18.30
N LEU A 36 -16.78 -11.97 19.50
CA LEU A 36 -17.90 -12.88 19.76
C LEU A 36 -19.24 -12.36 19.19
N ALA A 37 -19.47 -11.06 19.15
CA ALA A 37 -20.66 -10.48 18.55
C ALA A 37 -20.71 -10.62 17.03
N VAL A 38 -19.55 -10.54 16.34
CA VAL A 38 -19.45 -10.82 14.89
C VAL A 38 -19.71 -12.31 14.61
N PHE A 39 -19.28 -13.21 15.51
CA PHE A 39 -19.60 -14.64 15.43
C PHE A 39 -21.08 -14.97 15.70
N ALA A 40 -21.76 -14.20 16.54
CA ALA A 40 -23.16 -14.43 16.87
C ALA A 40 -24.14 -14.09 15.72
N CYS A 41 -23.72 -13.26 14.76
CA CYS A 41 -24.53 -12.95 13.57
C CYS A 41 -24.39 -14.00 12.45
N ILE A 42 -23.41 -14.91 12.54
CA ILE A 42 -23.29 -16.04 11.60
C ILE A 42 -23.91 -17.27 12.29
N ARG A 43 -25.24 -17.39 12.26
CA ARG A 43 -25.89 -18.64 12.67
C ARG A 43 -25.34 -19.78 11.81
N PRO A 44 -24.76 -20.87 12.40
CA PRO A 44 -24.48 -22.06 11.63
C PRO A 44 -25.82 -22.63 11.20
N ALA A 45 -26.06 -22.68 9.89
CA ALA A 45 -27.12 -23.52 9.37
C ALA A 45 -26.82 -24.95 9.83
N ALA A 46 -27.74 -25.51 10.60
CA ALA A 46 -27.65 -26.86 11.10
C ALA A 46 -27.29 -27.84 9.98
N LEU A 47 -26.43 -28.79 10.28
CA LEU A 47 -26.23 -29.99 9.46
C LEU A 47 -27.59 -30.66 9.25
N ALA A 48 -28.18 -30.41 8.09
CA ALA A 48 -29.33 -31.13 7.64
C ALA A 48 -28.84 -32.35 6.86
N ALA A 49 -29.38 -33.46 7.25
CA ALA A 49 -29.38 -34.79 6.68
C ALA A 49 -28.89 -34.94 5.23
N GLN A 50 -28.20 -36.04 5.01
CA GLN A 50 -27.85 -36.63 3.71
C GLN A 50 -29.03 -36.53 2.73
N SER A 51 -28.97 -35.58 1.80
CA SER A 51 -29.88 -35.56 0.66
C SER A 51 -29.25 -36.40 -0.43
N SER A 52 -29.98 -37.35 -0.93
CA SER A 52 -29.71 -38.16 -2.13
C SER A 52 -29.78 -37.27 -3.40
N GLY A 53 -28.93 -36.26 -3.48
CA GLY A 53 -28.83 -35.36 -4.64
C GLY A 53 -27.77 -35.82 -5.61
N PRO A 54 -27.76 -35.28 -6.86
CA PRO A 54 -26.73 -35.58 -7.85
C PRO A 54 -25.32 -35.29 -7.31
N VAL A 55 -24.34 -36.06 -7.77
CA VAL A 55 -22.95 -35.95 -7.29
C VAL A 55 -22.06 -35.49 -8.42
N LEU A 56 -21.33 -34.39 -8.23
CA LEU A 56 -20.26 -33.98 -9.12
C LEU A 56 -18.96 -34.69 -8.72
N ARG A 57 -18.40 -35.47 -9.61
CA ARG A 57 -17.09 -36.13 -9.47
C ARG A 57 -16.09 -35.48 -10.39
N GLY A 58 -14.85 -35.34 -9.93
CA GLY A 58 -13.79 -34.78 -10.75
C GLY A 58 -12.39 -35.10 -10.26
N ARG A 59 -11.43 -34.77 -11.10
CA ARG A 59 -10.01 -34.90 -10.82
C ARG A 59 -9.28 -33.60 -11.11
N LEU A 60 -8.44 -33.17 -10.19
CA LEU A 60 -7.57 -32.02 -10.33
C LEU A 60 -6.18 -32.49 -10.73
N VAL A 61 -5.69 -32.00 -11.84
CA VAL A 61 -4.36 -32.32 -12.36
C VAL A 61 -3.61 -31.07 -12.74
N THR A 62 -2.30 -31.15 -12.77
CA THR A 62 -1.42 -30.16 -13.42
C THR A 62 -0.60 -30.86 -14.49
N THR A 63 -0.40 -30.19 -15.62
CA THR A 63 0.38 -30.72 -16.72
C THR A 63 1.82 -30.23 -16.60
N ALA A 64 2.77 -31.16 -16.50
CA ALA A 64 4.19 -30.86 -16.56
C ALA A 64 4.61 -30.41 -17.97
N ALA A 65 5.77 -29.76 -18.11
CA ALA A 65 6.32 -29.39 -19.41
C ALA A 65 6.56 -30.59 -20.37
N SER A 66 6.65 -31.80 -19.80
CA SER A 66 6.74 -33.07 -20.51
C SER A 66 5.40 -33.60 -21.03
N GLY A 67 4.27 -32.90 -20.79
CA GLY A 67 2.93 -33.38 -21.11
C GLY A 67 2.33 -34.35 -20.08
N THR A 68 3.07 -34.74 -19.04
CA THR A 68 2.61 -35.69 -18.02
C THR A 68 1.68 -34.98 -17.02
N GLU A 69 0.48 -35.57 -16.83
CA GLU A 69 -0.44 -35.07 -15.80
C GLU A 69 -0.05 -35.58 -14.41
N THR A 70 0.04 -34.64 -13.47
CA THR A 70 0.31 -34.96 -12.06
C THR A 70 -0.92 -34.56 -11.22
N PRO A 71 -1.40 -35.41 -10.29
CA PRO A 71 -2.55 -35.09 -9.45
C PRO A 71 -2.25 -33.91 -8.50
N VAL A 72 -3.27 -33.08 -8.23
CA VAL A 72 -3.19 -31.99 -7.28
C VAL A 72 -4.03 -32.34 -6.06
N ALA A 73 -3.35 -32.67 -4.97
CA ALA A 73 -3.96 -33.03 -3.70
C ALA A 73 -4.25 -31.81 -2.81
N ALA A 74 -5.15 -31.98 -1.85
CA ALA A 74 -5.51 -30.98 -0.82
C ALA A 74 -5.95 -29.62 -1.41
N ALA A 75 -6.46 -29.59 -2.63
CA ALA A 75 -7.04 -28.41 -3.24
C ALA A 75 -8.48 -28.21 -2.75
N SER A 76 -8.85 -26.97 -2.47
CA SER A 76 -10.23 -26.60 -2.16
C SER A 76 -11.04 -26.47 -3.46
N VAL A 77 -12.09 -27.26 -3.57
CA VAL A 77 -13.04 -27.22 -4.67
C VAL A 77 -14.34 -26.66 -4.15
N ARG A 78 -14.70 -25.47 -4.60
CA ARG A 78 -15.91 -24.77 -4.20
C ARG A 78 -16.91 -24.75 -5.34
N LEU A 79 -18.07 -25.32 -5.13
CA LEU A 79 -19.22 -25.23 -6.02
C LEU A 79 -20.17 -24.18 -5.50
N SER A 80 -20.63 -23.28 -6.37
CA SER A 80 -21.68 -22.32 -6.05
C SER A 80 -22.84 -22.51 -7.04
N ASP A 81 -24.06 -22.62 -6.52
CA ASP A 81 -25.27 -22.63 -7.34
C ASP A 81 -25.61 -21.22 -7.84
N PRO A 82 -26.58 -21.04 -8.76
CA PRO A 82 -26.99 -19.72 -9.24
C PRO A 82 -27.52 -18.80 -8.12
N ASN A 83 -27.98 -19.35 -7.00
CA ASN A 83 -28.50 -18.62 -5.84
C ASN A 83 -27.37 -18.25 -4.85
N GLY A 84 -26.11 -18.57 -5.18
CA GLY A 84 -24.96 -18.22 -4.35
C GLY A 84 -24.67 -19.20 -3.20
N ARG A 85 -25.43 -20.29 -3.04
CA ARG A 85 -25.16 -21.34 -2.04
C ARG A 85 -23.91 -22.11 -2.46
N ALA A 86 -22.91 -22.15 -1.60
CA ALA A 86 -21.65 -22.79 -1.90
C ALA A 86 -21.45 -24.09 -1.09
N ILE A 87 -20.90 -25.12 -1.73
CA ILE A 87 -20.47 -26.36 -1.13
C ILE A 87 -18.96 -26.49 -1.37
N VAL A 88 -18.19 -26.84 -0.35
CA VAL A 88 -16.73 -26.97 -0.45
C VAL A 88 -16.32 -28.41 -0.19
N ALA A 89 -15.46 -28.93 -1.06
CA ALA A 89 -14.78 -30.22 -0.88
C ALA A 89 -13.27 -30.05 -1.05
N ALA A 90 -12.50 -31.00 -0.58
CA ALA A 90 -11.06 -31.07 -0.82
C ALA A 90 -10.73 -32.24 -1.75
N SER A 91 -9.70 -32.08 -2.59
CA SER A 91 -9.19 -33.21 -3.37
C SER A 91 -8.32 -34.15 -2.53
N ASP A 92 -8.40 -35.46 -2.84
CA ASP A 92 -7.57 -36.51 -2.23
C ASP A 92 -6.13 -36.53 -2.77
N THR A 93 -5.33 -37.49 -2.37
CA THR A 93 -3.94 -37.67 -2.80
C THR A 93 -3.78 -37.96 -4.30
N GLU A 94 -4.80 -38.53 -4.93
CA GLU A 94 -4.90 -38.79 -6.37
C GLU A 94 -5.54 -37.62 -7.15
N GLY A 95 -5.79 -36.46 -6.45
CA GLY A 95 -6.41 -35.29 -7.01
C GLY A 95 -7.92 -35.42 -7.23
N ARG A 96 -8.57 -36.49 -6.75
CA ARG A 96 -10.01 -36.70 -6.94
C ARG A 96 -10.81 -35.91 -5.92
N PHE A 97 -11.95 -35.39 -6.34
CA PHE A 97 -12.93 -34.74 -5.47
C PHE A 97 -14.34 -35.23 -5.76
N LEU A 98 -15.18 -35.15 -4.74
CA LEU A 98 -16.57 -35.57 -4.80
C LEU A 98 -17.42 -34.53 -4.05
N VAL A 99 -18.45 -34.00 -4.72
CA VAL A 99 -19.33 -32.98 -4.15
C VAL A 99 -20.78 -33.37 -4.42
N ALA A 100 -21.55 -33.63 -3.36
CA ALA A 100 -22.98 -33.78 -3.46
C ALA A 100 -23.64 -32.42 -3.63
N VAL A 101 -24.48 -32.23 -4.62
CA VAL A 101 -25.16 -30.98 -4.93
C VAL A 101 -26.68 -31.12 -4.69
N PRO A 102 -27.38 -30.01 -4.34
CA PRO A 102 -28.81 -30.06 -4.01
C PRO A 102 -29.74 -30.47 -5.14
N GLY A 103 -29.31 -30.39 -6.41
CA GLY A 103 -30.11 -30.73 -7.57
C GLY A 103 -29.34 -30.56 -8.87
N ALA A 104 -29.92 -31.03 -9.98
CA ALA A 104 -29.38 -30.75 -11.31
C ALA A 104 -29.44 -29.27 -11.65
N GLY A 105 -28.39 -28.76 -12.30
CA GLY A 105 -28.30 -27.35 -12.64
C GLY A 105 -26.92 -26.88 -13.06
N ARG A 106 -26.77 -25.58 -13.31
CA ARG A 106 -25.47 -24.96 -13.58
C ARG A 106 -24.83 -24.54 -12.27
N TYR A 107 -23.56 -24.91 -12.10
CA TYR A 107 -22.75 -24.57 -10.93
C TYR A 107 -21.48 -23.87 -11.36
N SER A 108 -21.10 -22.83 -10.64
CA SER A 108 -19.78 -22.24 -10.75
C SER A 108 -18.82 -23.04 -9.85
N VAL A 109 -17.80 -23.63 -10.44
CA VAL A 109 -16.74 -24.36 -9.73
C VAL A 109 -15.53 -23.48 -9.62
N GLN A 110 -15.11 -23.18 -8.41
CA GLN A 110 -13.86 -22.47 -8.12
C GLN A 110 -12.89 -23.42 -7.42
N VAL A 111 -11.72 -23.59 -8.01
CA VAL A 111 -10.66 -24.44 -7.45
C VAL A 111 -9.51 -23.55 -6.98
N ARG A 112 -9.08 -23.80 -5.75
CA ARG A 112 -7.89 -23.17 -5.15
C ARG A 112 -6.98 -24.25 -4.59
N ALA A 113 -5.72 -24.23 -4.98
CA ALA A 113 -4.68 -25.10 -4.45
C ALA A 113 -3.41 -24.28 -4.21
N VAL A 114 -2.69 -24.61 -3.16
CA VAL A 114 -1.42 -23.94 -2.86
C VAL A 114 -0.42 -24.17 -3.99
N GLY A 115 0.12 -23.10 -4.54
CA GLY A 115 1.05 -23.15 -5.67
C GLY A 115 0.38 -23.24 -7.04
N PHE A 116 -0.94 -23.06 -7.13
CA PHE A 116 -1.69 -23.08 -8.39
C PHE A 116 -2.53 -21.82 -8.56
N ALA A 117 -2.68 -21.35 -9.80
CA ALA A 117 -3.58 -20.27 -10.13
C ALA A 117 -5.04 -20.69 -9.83
N PRO A 118 -5.84 -19.86 -9.15
CA PRO A 118 -7.24 -20.16 -8.94
C PRO A 118 -7.93 -20.34 -10.29
N ARG A 119 -8.68 -21.43 -10.44
CA ARG A 119 -9.43 -21.71 -11.67
C ARG A 119 -10.92 -21.66 -11.38
N SER A 120 -11.64 -20.92 -12.21
CA SER A 120 -13.11 -20.90 -12.18
C SER A 120 -13.66 -21.39 -13.50
N LEU A 121 -14.66 -22.26 -13.45
CA LEU A 121 -15.36 -22.78 -14.63
C LEU A 121 -16.84 -23.02 -14.27
N GLU A 122 -17.69 -23.03 -15.29
CA GLU A 122 -19.08 -23.43 -15.13
C GLU A 122 -19.25 -24.91 -15.50
N VAL A 123 -19.98 -25.64 -14.68
CA VAL A 123 -20.28 -27.07 -14.87
C VAL A 123 -21.78 -27.25 -14.76
N THR A 124 -22.33 -28.01 -15.70
CA THR A 124 -23.72 -28.43 -15.64
C THR A 124 -23.81 -29.84 -15.04
N VAL A 125 -24.41 -29.92 -13.86
CA VAL A 125 -24.69 -31.21 -13.20
C VAL A 125 -26.08 -31.68 -13.66
N ARG A 126 -26.19 -32.91 -14.11
CA ARG A 126 -27.45 -33.56 -14.54
C ARG A 126 -27.88 -34.59 -13.49
N ASP A 127 -29.15 -34.93 -13.50
CA ASP A 127 -29.65 -36.07 -12.71
C ASP A 127 -29.05 -37.36 -13.23
N GLY A 128 -28.48 -38.16 -12.32
CA GLY A 128 -27.73 -39.34 -12.60
C GLY A 128 -26.21 -39.21 -12.42
N ASP A 129 -25.46 -40.29 -12.61
CA ASP A 129 -24.00 -40.29 -12.50
C ASP A 129 -23.39 -39.44 -13.64
N ALA A 130 -22.97 -38.23 -13.35
CA ALA A 130 -22.26 -37.39 -14.31
C ALA A 130 -20.84 -37.95 -14.54
N ALA A 131 -20.39 -37.94 -15.79
CA ALA A 131 -19.01 -38.30 -16.13
C ALA A 131 -18.02 -37.45 -15.33
N PRO A 132 -16.94 -38.00 -14.78
CA PRO A 132 -15.98 -37.25 -13.99
C PRO A 132 -15.32 -36.17 -14.84
N ILE A 133 -15.27 -34.97 -14.31
CA ILE A 133 -14.59 -33.82 -14.97
C ILE A 133 -13.10 -33.77 -14.57
N THR A 134 -12.24 -33.51 -15.55
CA THR A 134 -10.83 -33.19 -15.25
C THR A 134 -10.61 -31.69 -15.30
N ILE A 135 -10.11 -31.14 -14.21
CA ILE A 135 -9.77 -29.71 -14.12
C ILE A 135 -8.24 -29.61 -14.07
N VAL A 136 -7.68 -29.06 -15.12
CA VAL A 136 -6.24 -28.79 -15.18
C VAL A 136 -5.97 -27.48 -14.46
N LEU A 137 -5.16 -27.54 -13.40
CA LEU A 137 -4.67 -26.38 -12.68
C LEU A 137 -3.31 -25.98 -13.24
N GLU A 138 -3.21 -24.74 -13.64
CA GLU A 138 -1.93 -24.15 -13.97
C GLU A 138 -1.21 -23.84 -12.67
N ARG A 139 0.03 -24.32 -12.52
CA ARG A 139 0.85 -23.91 -11.37
C ARG A 139 0.91 -22.40 -11.35
N GLN A 140 0.57 -21.82 -10.21
CA GLN A 140 0.59 -20.39 -10.07
C GLN A 140 1.99 -19.90 -10.35
N ARG A 141 2.12 -19.06 -11.35
CA ARG A 141 3.37 -18.41 -11.71
C ARG A 141 3.60 -17.27 -10.72
N GLN A 142 3.61 -17.56 -9.42
CA GLN A 142 3.97 -16.59 -8.40
C GLN A 142 5.48 -16.44 -8.36
N LEU A 143 5.92 -15.30 -8.82
CA LEU A 143 7.20 -14.73 -8.45
C LEU A 143 7.02 -14.07 -7.09
N ALA A 144 7.70 -14.55 -6.07
CA ALA A 144 7.55 -14.08 -4.68
C ALA A 144 7.84 -12.58 -4.46
N ALA A 145 8.37 -11.86 -5.42
CA ALA A 145 8.53 -10.40 -5.41
C ALA A 145 8.42 -9.76 -6.78
N LEU A 146 8.32 -10.54 -7.85
CA LEU A 146 8.39 -10.06 -9.22
C LEU A 146 7.38 -10.81 -10.07
N GLN A 147 6.17 -10.30 -10.18
CA GLN A 147 5.34 -10.65 -11.32
C GLN A 147 5.76 -9.75 -12.49
N ILE A 148 6.68 -10.26 -13.32
CA ILE A 148 6.85 -9.76 -14.68
C ILE A 148 5.66 -10.34 -15.44
N ILE A 149 4.52 -9.66 -15.38
CA ILE A 149 3.28 -10.18 -15.91
C ILE A 149 3.20 -9.80 -17.39
N GLY A 150 3.25 -10.82 -18.24
CA GLY A 150 2.65 -10.75 -19.56
C GLY A 150 1.12 -10.88 -19.55
N ASN A 151 0.47 -10.96 -18.39
CA ASN A 151 -0.98 -10.98 -18.24
C ASN A 151 -1.43 -9.69 -17.58
N ARG A 152 -2.40 -9.02 -18.18
CA ARG A 152 -3.09 -7.84 -17.66
C ARG A 152 -3.33 -8.02 -16.18
N ALA A 153 -2.69 -7.18 -15.35
CA ALA A 153 -3.14 -6.98 -13.98
C ALA A 153 -4.66 -6.84 -14.03
N ASN A 154 -5.37 -7.54 -13.17
CA ASN A 154 -6.83 -7.53 -13.10
C ASN A 154 -7.32 -6.12 -12.68
N GLY A 155 -7.07 -5.13 -13.53
CA GLY A 155 -7.84 -3.92 -13.52
C GLY A 155 -9.29 -4.34 -13.73
N THR A 156 -10.23 -3.74 -13.03
CA THR A 156 -11.64 -3.89 -13.41
C THR A 156 -11.74 -3.58 -14.90
N ALA A 157 -12.70 -4.18 -15.62
CA ALA A 157 -12.87 -3.94 -17.06
C ALA A 157 -12.98 -2.44 -17.42
N LEU A 158 -13.12 -1.57 -16.43
CA LEU A 158 -13.31 -0.12 -16.49
C LEU A 158 -12.00 0.66 -16.25
N HIS A 159 -11.07 0.09 -15.49
CA HIS A 159 -9.75 0.67 -15.29
C HIS A 159 -8.72 -0.36 -15.74
N PRO A 160 -8.31 -0.34 -17.02
CA PRO A 160 -7.17 -1.14 -17.42
C PRO A 160 -5.98 -0.72 -16.55
N GLY A 161 -5.43 -1.68 -15.79
CA GLY A 161 -4.23 -1.44 -15.00
C GLY A 161 -3.12 -0.88 -15.88
N ALA A 162 -2.10 -0.26 -15.28
CA ALA A 162 -0.92 0.15 -16.02
C ALA A 162 -0.38 -1.05 -16.81
N ASP A 163 -0.09 -0.86 -18.10
CA ASP A 163 0.49 -1.92 -18.91
C ASP A 163 1.89 -2.26 -18.37
N PRO A 164 2.12 -3.47 -17.84
CA PRO A 164 3.42 -3.85 -17.30
C PRO A 164 4.55 -3.81 -18.33
N LEU A 165 4.20 -3.84 -19.62
CA LEU A 165 5.16 -3.69 -20.72
C LEU A 165 5.46 -2.23 -21.04
N ALA A 166 4.65 -1.29 -20.53
CA ALA A 166 4.84 0.13 -20.82
C ALA A 166 5.68 0.88 -19.75
N GLY A 167 6.11 0.21 -18.69
CA GLY A 167 6.88 0.85 -17.62
C GLY A 167 7.26 -0.09 -16.48
N ALA A 168 7.90 0.45 -15.44
CA ALA A 168 8.33 -0.29 -14.26
C ALA A 168 7.16 -0.54 -13.29
N VAL A 169 6.41 -1.60 -13.50
CA VAL A 169 5.28 -2.00 -12.66
C VAL A 169 5.62 -3.26 -11.87
N THR A 170 5.38 -3.23 -10.57
CA THR A 170 5.49 -4.41 -9.68
C THR A 170 4.15 -4.69 -9.05
N VAL A 171 3.73 -5.96 -9.04
CA VAL A 171 2.47 -6.40 -8.43
C VAL A 171 2.76 -7.47 -7.39
N MET A 172 2.23 -7.30 -6.19
CA MET A 172 2.27 -8.29 -5.10
C MET A 172 0.85 -8.81 -4.85
N GLY A 173 0.68 -10.13 -4.89
CA GLY A 173 -0.61 -10.77 -4.65
C GLY A 173 -0.92 -10.96 -3.17
N GLY A 174 -2.21 -11.02 -2.82
CA GLY A 174 -2.67 -11.12 -1.45
C GLY A 174 -2.18 -12.36 -0.70
N GLU A 175 -2.06 -13.52 -1.35
CA GLU A 175 -1.53 -14.73 -0.70
C GLU A 175 -0.07 -14.58 -0.25
N GLN A 176 0.74 -13.87 -1.03
CA GLN A 176 2.09 -13.53 -0.64
C GLN A 176 2.09 -12.54 0.52
N ILE A 177 1.29 -11.47 0.41
CA ILE A 177 1.18 -10.42 1.43
C ILE A 177 0.69 -10.99 2.75
N ALA A 178 -0.30 -11.88 2.74
CA ALA A 178 -0.87 -12.48 3.94
C ALA A 178 0.13 -13.34 4.75
N ARG A 179 1.26 -13.75 4.16
CA ARG A 179 2.34 -14.49 4.85
C ARG A 179 3.37 -13.56 5.51
N GLU A 180 3.38 -12.29 5.14
CA GLU A 180 4.38 -11.35 5.65
C GLU A 180 4.12 -10.98 7.11
N ASN A 181 5.23 -10.85 7.85
CA ASN A 181 5.22 -10.38 9.24
C ASN A 181 5.65 -8.92 9.24
N VAL A 182 4.68 -8.02 9.17
CA VAL A 182 4.89 -6.57 9.14
C VAL A 182 4.08 -5.88 10.22
N THR A 183 4.63 -4.84 10.81
CA THR A 183 3.90 -3.97 11.73
C THR A 183 3.03 -2.99 10.98
N PHE A 184 3.57 -2.42 9.90
CA PHE A 184 2.89 -1.48 9.04
C PHE A 184 2.95 -1.96 7.57
N ALA A 185 1.86 -1.78 6.84
CA ALA A 185 1.74 -2.29 5.47
C ALA A 185 2.78 -1.69 4.49
N GLN A 186 3.31 -0.48 4.75
CA GLN A 186 4.38 0.08 3.95
C GLN A 186 5.68 -0.75 3.98
N GLU A 187 5.87 -1.61 4.96
CA GLU A 187 7.03 -2.53 5.02
C GLU A 187 7.03 -3.54 3.88
N LEU A 188 5.86 -3.88 3.35
CA LEU A 188 5.72 -4.74 2.17
C LEU A 188 6.48 -4.19 0.96
N LEU A 189 6.60 -2.86 0.86
CA LEU A 189 7.27 -2.19 -0.23
C LEU A 189 8.80 -2.41 -0.24
N ARG A 190 9.38 -2.93 0.85
CA ARG A 190 10.79 -3.33 0.88
C ARG A 190 11.14 -4.38 -0.19
N LYS A 191 10.16 -5.15 -0.68
CA LYS A 191 10.37 -6.14 -1.75
C LYS A 191 10.30 -5.54 -3.15
N VAL A 192 9.85 -4.29 -3.31
CA VAL A 192 9.70 -3.62 -4.61
C VAL A 192 11.05 -3.04 -5.08
N PRO A 193 11.52 -3.34 -6.30
CA PRO A 193 12.75 -2.77 -6.85
C PRO A 193 12.74 -1.24 -6.84
N GLY A 194 13.89 -0.59 -6.58
CA GLY A 194 14.02 0.86 -6.55
C GLY A 194 13.27 1.58 -5.42
N VAL A 195 12.58 0.83 -4.56
CA VAL A 195 11.94 1.37 -3.36
C VAL A 195 12.86 1.14 -2.16
N TYR A 196 13.02 2.13 -1.33
CA TYR A 196 13.70 2.06 -0.04
C TYR A 196 12.84 2.73 1.03
N ARG A 197 13.14 2.48 2.28
CA ARG A 197 12.36 2.98 3.40
C ARG A 197 13.25 3.74 4.40
N ALA A 198 12.81 4.91 4.81
CA ALA A 198 13.30 5.61 5.98
C ALA A 198 12.51 5.12 7.20
N GLU A 199 13.18 4.64 8.23
CA GLU A 199 12.54 4.09 9.45
C GLU A 199 12.79 5.00 10.63
N PHE A 200 11.84 5.90 10.88
CA PHE A 200 11.98 6.82 12.02
C PHE A 200 11.72 6.13 13.35
N ASN A 201 10.81 5.16 13.41
CA ASN A 201 10.40 4.43 14.62
C ASN A 201 10.07 5.36 15.79
N GLN A 202 9.33 6.44 15.50
CA GLN A 202 8.97 7.49 16.44
C GLN A 202 7.44 7.53 16.62
N GLY A 203 6.89 6.43 17.05
CA GLY A 203 5.47 6.30 17.34
C GLY A 203 4.61 6.51 16.09
N VAL A 204 3.73 7.52 16.12
CA VAL A 204 2.85 7.87 15.00
C VAL A 204 3.59 8.26 13.72
N VAL A 205 4.90 8.51 13.78
CA VAL A 205 5.78 8.69 12.62
C VAL A 205 6.71 7.49 12.52
N SER A 206 6.21 6.40 11.93
CA SER A 206 6.90 5.13 11.88
C SER A 206 7.99 5.06 10.80
N GLY A 207 7.74 5.65 9.65
CA GLY A 207 8.69 5.65 8.53
C GLY A 207 8.05 6.10 7.22
N ASP A 208 8.86 6.21 6.19
CA ASP A 208 8.47 6.72 4.90
C ASP A 208 9.08 5.95 3.74
N ILE A 209 8.58 6.21 2.51
CA ILE A 209 8.94 5.47 1.30
C ILE A 209 9.67 6.39 0.34
N GLY A 210 10.83 5.93 -0.16
CA GLY A 210 11.51 6.57 -1.28
C GLY A 210 11.43 5.72 -2.54
N ILE A 211 11.18 6.34 -3.67
CA ILE A 211 11.17 5.70 -4.99
C ILE A 211 12.12 6.45 -5.92
N ARG A 212 13.11 5.74 -6.49
CA ARG A 212 14.05 6.31 -7.48
C ARG A 212 14.71 7.62 -7.02
N GLY A 213 15.05 7.72 -5.73
CA GLY A 213 15.69 8.90 -5.17
C GLY A 213 14.77 10.06 -4.82
N PHE A 214 13.46 9.95 -5.02
CA PHE A 214 12.47 10.78 -4.36
C PHE A 214 12.14 10.16 -3.03
N ASN A 215 12.43 10.86 -1.96
CA ASN A 215 12.10 10.46 -0.61
C ASN A 215 11.13 11.47 0.00
N THR A 216 10.47 11.04 1.02
CA THR A 216 9.49 11.81 1.75
C THR A 216 9.98 12.20 3.14
N GLU A 217 11.30 12.17 3.35
CA GLU A 217 11.95 12.55 4.61
C GLU A 217 11.37 13.80 5.26
N SER A 218 10.71 14.57 4.47
CA SER A 218 10.17 15.86 4.79
C SER A 218 8.63 15.91 4.78
N GLU A 219 7.95 14.76 4.89
CA GLU A 219 6.49 14.69 4.88
C GLU A 219 5.82 15.20 3.58
N ILE A 220 6.59 15.58 2.55
CA ILE A 220 6.05 15.90 1.24
C ILE A 220 6.00 14.62 0.41
N ALA A 221 4.82 14.03 0.27
CA ALA A 221 4.65 12.81 -0.51
C ALA A 221 5.04 13.02 -1.97
N SER A 222 5.99 12.24 -2.45
CA SER A 222 6.36 12.15 -3.87
C SER A 222 5.68 10.97 -4.57
N THR A 223 4.97 10.16 -3.82
CA THR A 223 4.31 8.93 -4.27
C THR A 223 2.81 9.01 -4.00
N LYS A 224 2.00 8.83 -5.03
CA LYS A 224 0.54 8.76 -4.89
C LYS A 224 0.14 7.43 -4.27
N LEU A 225 -0.56 7.47 -3.15
CA LEU A 225 -1.17 6.29 -2.53
C LEU A 225 -2.66 6.22 -2.89
N LEU A 226 -3.11 5.03 -3.27
CA LEU A 226 -4.53 4.74 -3.52
C LEU A 226 -4.92 3.48 -2.75
N ILE A 227 -6.07 3.53 -2.09
CA ILE A 227 -6.69 2.38 -1.46
C ILE A 227 -8.08 2.17 -2.10
N ASP A 228 -8.29 1.01 -2.71
CA ASP A 228 -9.51 0.70 -3.49
C ASP A 228 -9.78 1.72 -4.61
N GLY A 229 -8.70 2.33 -5.12
CA GLY A 229 -8.74 3.35 -6.17
C GLY A 229 -9.19 4.73 -5.69
N ILE A 230 -9.20 4.97 -4.38
CA ILE A 230 -9.44 6.28 -3.76
C ILE A 230 -8.09 6.86 -3.32
N PRO A 231 -7.79 8.14 -3.62
CA PRO A 231 -6.60 8.83 -3.13
C PRO A 231 -6.51 8.83 -1.60
N ALA A 232 -5.38 8.44 -1.05
CA ALA A 232 -5.17 8.35 0.40
C ALA A 232 -4.05 9.29 0.91
N ASN A 233 -3.51 10.17 0.07
CA ASN A 233 -2.61 11.25 0.51
C ASN A 233 -3.43 12.42 1.01
N MET A 234 -3.06 12.95 2.16
CA MET A 234 -3.69 14.12 2.79
C MET A 234 -3.03 15.45 2.34
N ASN A 235 -3.61 16.57 2.73
CA ASN A 235 -3.09 17.92 2.40
C ASN A 235 -1.67 18.14 2.91
N SER A 236 -1.37 17.68 4.12
CA SER A 236 -0.02 17.69 4.69
C SER A 236 1.01 16.91 3.89
N GLY A 237 0.57 16.08 2.95
CA GLY A 237 1.43 15.15 2.20
C GLY A 237 1.58 13.79 2.87
N VAL A 238 0.99 13.59 4.04
CA VAL A 238 1.01 12.29 4.73
C VAL A 238 0.29 11.25 3.88
N SER A 239 0.92 10.08 3.74
CA SER A 239 0.36 8.91 3.04
C SER A 239 0.43 7.70 3.95
N GLU A 240 -0.65 7.42 4.66
CA GLU A 240 -0.68 6.41 5.70
C GLU A 240 -1.22 5.07 5.19
N MET A 241 -0.38 4.04 5.32
CA MET A 241 -0.78 2.65 5.09
C MET A 241 -1.03 1.89 6.42
N ASN A 242 -1.02 2.60 7.54
CA ASN A 242 -1.13 2.01 8.89
C ASN A 242 -2.47 1.32 9.10
N ALA A 243 -3.53 1.81 8.45
CA ALA A 243 -4.87 1.23 8.50
C ALA A 243 -4.98 -0.16 7.85
N LEU A 244 -3.98 -0.59 7.09
CA LEU A 244 -4.04 -1.84 6.34
C LEU A 244 -3.36 -2.99 7.11
N PHE A 245 -4.01 -4.15 7.06
CA PHE A 245 -3.47 -5.41 7.57
C PHE A 245 -3.21 -6.40 6.43
N PRO A 246 -2.19 -7.28 6.53
CA PRO A 246 -1.85 -8.20 5.46
C PRO A 246 -3.01 -9.06 4.93
N LEU A 247 -3.88 -9.56 5.82
CA LEU A 247 -4.99 -10.43 5.40
C LEU A 247 -6.07 -9.70 4.58
N GLU A 248 -6.23 -8.39 4.81
CA GLU A 248 -7.24 -7.61 4.06
C GLU A 248 -6.76 -7.22 2.66
N ILE A 249 -5.45 -7.27 2.36
CA ILE A 249 -4.91 -6.84 1.08
C ILE A 249 -5.02 -7.96 0.05
N ALA A 250 -5.81 -7.72 -1.00
CA ALA A 250 -5.90 -8.66 -2.13
C ALA A 250 -4.76 -8.50 -3.12
N GLN A 251 -4.31 -7.27 -3.34
CA GLN A 251 -3.24 -6.93 -4.28
C GLN A 251 -2.65 -5.57 -3.94
N MET A 252 -1.36 -5.45 -4.16
CA MET A 252 -0.65 -4.17 -4.14
C MET A 252 0.11 -4.01 -5.46
N GLN A 253 -0.11 -2.88 -6.13
CA GLN A 253 0.56 -2.52 -7.38
C GLN A 253 1.41 -1.26 -7.15
N VAL A 254 2.65 -1.30 -7.59
CA VAL A 254 3.56 -0.16 -7.54
C VAL A 254 3.98 0.19 -8.96
N VAL A 255 3.67 1.41 -9.39
CA VAL A 255 4.11 2.00 -10.65
C VAL A 255 5.22 2.99 -10.34
N ARG A 256 6.41 2.76 -10.87
CA ARG A 256 7.58 3.63 -10.69
C ARG A 256 7.74 4.54 -11.90
N GLY A 257 7.92 5.84 -11.66
CA GLY A 257 8.09 6.85 -12.72
C GLY A 257 6.82 7.66 -12.98
N THR A 258 6.89 8.52 -13.99
CA THR A 258 5.95 9.62 -14.24
C THR A 258 4.89 9.33 -15.31
N ASN A 259 4.82 8.12 -15.84
CA ASN A 259 4.05 7.81 -17.06
C ASN A 259 2.58 7.43 -16.84
N ASP A 260 2.07 7.39 -15.59
CA ASP A 260 0.65 7.12 -15.32
C ASP A 260 -0.17 8.41 -15.37
N PRO A 261 -1.12 8.60 -16.33
CA PRO A 261 -1.89 9.84 -16.46
C PRO A 261 -3.09 9.93 -15.51
N ARG A 262 -3.46 8.85 -14.85
CA ARG A 262 -4.67 8.80 -14.00
C ARG A 262 -4.52 9.65 -12.74
N HIS A 263 -3.29 9.97 -12.35
CA HIS A 263 -2.98 10.61 -11.08
C HIS A 263 -2.14 11.86 -11.30
N GLY A 264 -2.52 12.96 -10.63
CA GLY A 264 -1.85 14.25 -10.64
C GLY A 264 -0.98 14.48 -9.40
N LEU A 265 -1.48 15.30 -8.48
CA LEU A 265 -0.75 15.66 -7.24
C LEU A 265 -0.24 14.42 -6.48
N PHE A 266 0.99 14.50 -5.97
CA PHE A 266 1.77 13.44 -5.31
C PHE A 266 2.26 12.30 -6.23
N ASN A 267 2.01 12.33 -7.53
CA ASN A 267 2.49 11.31 -8.47
C ASN A 267 3.81 11.72 -9.15
N LEU A 268 4.76 12.23 -8.37
CA LEU A 268 6.06 12.70 -8.86
C LEU A 268 7.01 11.53 -9.16
N ALA A 269 7.09 10.57 -8.24
CA ALA A 269 7.95 9.38 -8.33
C ALA A 269 7.21 8.15 -8.84
N GLY A 270 5.89 8.17 -8.80
CA GLY A 270 5.02 7.06 -9.14
C GLY A 270 3.85 6.90 -8.18
N ASN A 271 3.22 5.73 -8.21
CA ASN A 271 2.06 5.46 -7.35
C ASN A 271 2.08 4.05 -6.76
N VAL A 272 1.43 3.91 -5.61
CA VAL A 272 1.12 2.66 -4.95
C VAL A 272 -0.40 2.51 -4.89
N SER A 273 -0.93 1.46 -5.48
CA SER A 273 -2.35 1.14 -5.45
C SER A 273 -2.56 -0.15 -4.67
N VAL A 274 -3.36 -0.08 -3.62
CA VAL A 274 -3.74 -1.22 -2.79
C VAL A 274 -5.20 -1.54 -3.04
N GLU A 275 -5.47 -2.77 -3.44
CA GLU A 275 -6.82 -3.30 -3.52
C GLU A 275 -7.06 -4.20 -2.30
N THR A 276 -8.07 -3.89 -1.52
CA THR A 276 -8.45 -4.74 -0.38
C THR A 276 -9.41 -5.84 -0.83
N ALA A 277 -9.46 -6.92 -0.06
CA ALA A 277 -10.17 -8.14 -0.42
C ALA A 277 -11.63 -7.88 -0.74
N GLN A 278 -12.08 -8.49 -1.82
CA GLN A 278 -13.47 -8.59 -2.21
C GLN A 278 -13.69 -9.97 -2.85
N GLY A 279 -14.54 -10.77 -2.27
CA GLY A 279 -14.76 -12.15 -2.69
C GLY A 279 -16.12 -12.40 -3.31
N ARG A 280 -16.27 -13.59 -3.89
CA ARG A 280 -17.57 -14.21 -4.23
C ARG A 280 -17.73 -15.46 -3.37
N GLY A 281 -18.97 -15.83 -3.07
CA GLY A 281 -19.29 -16.95 -2.21
C GLY A 281 -19.17 -16.61 -0.72
N THR A 282 -19.29 -17.61 0.15
CA THR A 282 -19.24 -17.44 1.61
C THR A 282 -18.00 -18.11 2.16
N TYR A 283 -17.13 -17.35 2.83
CA TYR A 283 -15.95 -17.87 3.49
C TYR A 283 -15.54 -16.97 4.65
N VAL A 284 -14.78 -17.53 5.56
CA VAL A 284 -14.12 -16.81 6.64
C VAL A 284 -12.66 -17.26 6.69
N THR A 285 -11.77 -16.31 6.73
CA THR A 285 -10.34 -16.54 6.98
C THR A 285 -9.96 -15.79 8.26
N SER A 286 -9.27 -16.46 9.19
CA SER A 286 -8.72 -15.83 10.37
C SER A 286 -7.21 -16.07 10.45
N ARG A 287 -6.49 -15.08 10.96
CA ARG A 287 -5.04 -15.13 11.18
C ARG A 287 -4.73 -14.66 12.59
N LEU A 288 -4.05 -15.50 13.34
CA LEU A 288 -3.55 -15.19 14.67
C LEU A 288 -2.03 -15.22 14.63
N GLN A 289 -1.40 -14.26 15.29
CA GLN A 289 0.05 -14.19 15.37
C GLN A 289 0.49 -13.81 16.79
N ALA A 290 1.55 -14.43 17.26
CA ALA A 290 2.27 -14.05 18.46
C ALA A 290 3.77 -14.04 18.18
N GLY A 291 4.54 -13.17 18.85
CA GLY A 291 5.97 -13.09 18.57
C GLY A 291 6.75 -12.23 19.54
N SER A 292 8.00 -11.96 19.16
CA SER A 292 8.93 -11.13 19.92
C SER A 292 8.34 -9.76 20.25
N PHE A 293 8.87 -9.13 21.27
CA PHE A 293 8.45 -7.81 21.76
C PHE A 293 6.98 -7.75 22.19
N GLY A 294 6.49 -8.80 22.85
CA GLY A 294 5.11 -8.87 23.29
C GLY A 294 4.07 -8.80 22.16
N THR A 295 4.47 -9.05 20.92
CA THR A 295 3.59 -8.90 19.76
C THR A 295 2.46 -9.92 19.79
N GLN A 296 1.22 -9.45 19.67
CA GLN A 296 0.01 -10.22 19.51
C GLN A 296 -0.84 -9.58 18.40
N GLU A 297 -1.34 -10.40 17.48
CA GLU A 297 -2.16 -9.92 16.36
C GLU A 297 -3.28 -10.90 16.07
N ALA A 298 -4.45 -10.37 15.79
CA ALA A 298 -5.61 -11.13 15.32
C ALA A 298 -6.26 -10.42 14.15
N GLN A 299 -6.56 -11.16 13.08
CA GLN A 299 -7.22 -10.67 11.88
C GLN A 299 -8.33 -11.64 11.48
N VAL A 300 -9.48 -11.12 11.05
CA VAL A 300 -10.60 -11.91 10.50
C VAL A 300 -11.11 -11.22 9.24
N LEU A 301 -11.25 -12.00 8.18
CA LEU A 301 -11.83 -11.60 6.90
C LEU A 301 -12.99 -12.53 6.58
N GLY A 302 -14.20 -12.01 6.53
CA GLY A 302 -15.41 -12.73 6.16
C GLY A 302 -15.98 -12.21 4.84
N ASN A 303 -16.45 -13.11 3.99
CA ASN A 303 -17.17 -12.76 2.78
C ASN A 303 -18.48 -13.56 2.69
N ALA A 304 -19.53 -12.92 2.26
CA ALA A 304 -20.80 -13.56 1.93
C ALA A 304 -21.36 -12.94 0.65
N SER A 305 -21.89 -13.77 -0.26
CA SER A 305 -22.56 -13.29 -1.45
C SER A 305 -23.80 -14.15 -1.77
N VAL A 306 -24.90 -13.45 -2.14
CA VAL A 306 -26.17 -14.05 -2.52
C VAL A 306 -26.71 -13.28 -3.71
N GLY A 307 -27.04 -13.98 -4.80
CA GLY A 307 -27.43 -13.34 -6.05
C GLY A 307 -26.37 -12.33 -6.52
N GLY A 308 -26.80 -11.14 -6.87
CA GLY A 308 -25.92 -10.03 -7.25
C GLY A 308 -25.26 -9.30 -6.09
N PHE A 309 -25.68 -9.53 -4.84
CA PHE A 309 -25.14 -8.87 -3.66
C PHE A 309 -23.90 -9.58 -3.11
N SER A 310 -22.88 -8.82 -2.76
CA SER A 310 -21.68 -9.32 -2.07
C SER A 310 -21.31 -8.39 -0.90
N GLN A 311 -20.91 -9.01 0.20
CA GLN A 311 -20.47 -8.35 1.41
C GLN A 311 -19.13 -8.91 1.82
N THR A 312 -18.16 -8.04 2.13
CA THR A 312 -16.87 -8.41 2.71
C THR A 312 -16.65 -7.60 3.97
N ILE A 313 -16.35 -8.24 5.08
CA ILE A 313 -16.08 -7.59 6.37
C ILE A 313 -14.68 -8.00 6.81
N PHE A 314 -13.92 -7.04 7.27
CA PHE A 314 -12.60 -7.26 7.86
C PHE A 314 -12.54 -6.62 9.25
N ALA A 315 -11.86 -7.29 10.17
CA ALA A 315 -11.44 -6.73 11.46
C ALA A 315 -10.03 -7.23 11.79
N GLY A 316 -9.18 -6.33 12.23
CA GLY A 316 -7.81 -6.64 12.64
C GLY A 316 -7.41 -5.83 13.87
N ALA A 317 -6.65 -6.44 14.77
CA ALA A 317 -6.06 -5.80 15.94
C ALA A 317 -4.64 -6.31 16.16
N ARG A 318 -3.73 -5.42 16.54
CA ARG A 318 -2.33 -5.74 16.85
C ARG A 318 -1.87 -4.94 18.05
N ARG A 319 -1.16 -5.60 18.95
CA ARG A 319 -0.45 -4.99 20.07
C ARG A 319 1.00 -5.44 20.07
N SER A 320 1.91 -4.56 20.48
CA SER A 320 3.33 -4.87 20.66
C SER A 320 3.92 -3.94 21.71
N ASP A 321 4.82 -4.44 22.54
CA ASP A 321 5.59 -3.63 23.49
C ASP A 321 6.72 -2.86 22.77
N GLY A 322 7.03 -3.25 21.51
CA GLY A 322 8.07 -2.65 20.67
C GLY A 322 9.48 -3.12 21.02
N PHE A 323 10.44 -2.79 20.17
CA PHE A 323 11.84 -3.17 20.32
C PHE A 323 12.57 -2.35 21.38
N ARG A 324 12.27 -1.06 21.46
CA ARG A 324 12.89 -0.12 22.41
C ARG A 324 11.98 0.12 23.61
N ALA A 325 12.56 0.54 24.73
CA ALA A 325 11.76 1.13 25.81
C ALA A 325 10.93 2.30 25.25
N ASN A 326 9.74 2.53 25.81
CA ASN A 326 8.78 3.56 25.36
C ASN A 326 8.45 3.49 23.84
N SER A 327 8.19 2.26 23.31
CA SER A 327 7.83 2.04 21.92
C SER A 327 6.62 1.12 21.74
N ALA A 328 5.80 1.01 22.76
CA ALA A 328 4.58 0.23 22.71
C ALA A 328 3.61 0.77 21.65
N SER A 329 2.86 -0.12 21.02
CA SER A 329 1.86 0.24 20.03
C SER A 329 0.63 -0.66 20.11
N ASP A 330 -0.54 -0.06 19.96
CA ASP A 330 -1.84 -0.72 19.86
C ASP A 330 -2.59 -0.17 18.67
N LYS A 331 -2.99 -1.03 17.72
CA LYS A 331 -3.76 -0.63 16.56
C LYS A 331 -4.90 -1.57 16.26
N TRP A 332 -5.99 -1.04 15.73
CA TRP A 332 -7.08 -1.82 15.18
C TRP A 332 -7.64 -1.19 13.90
N THR A 333 -8.23 -2.01 13.06
CA THR A 333 -8.93 -1.60 11.86
C THR A 333 -10.18 -2.45 11.70
N ALA A 334 -11.28 -1.80 11.34
CA ALA A 334 -12.50 -2.44 10.88
C ALA A 334 -12.88 -1.89 9.51
N SER A 335 -13.22 -2.75 8.56
CA SER A 335 -13.67 -2.32 7.24
C SER A 335 -14.79 -3.21 6.70
N GLY A 336 -15.62 -2.62 5.83
CA GLY A 336 -16.72 -3.29 5.16
C GLY A 336 -16.87 -2.85 3.72
N LYS A 337 -17.21 -3.79 2.86
CA LYS A 337 -17.53 -3.57 1.45
C LYS A 337 -18.87 -4.24 1.13
N TRP A 338 -19.79 -3.49 0.58
CA TRP A 338 -21.11 -3.96 0.18
C TRP A 338 -21.33 -3.57 -1.27
N PHE A 339 -21.47 -4.57 -2.14
CA PHE A 339 -21.63 -4.35 -3.57
C PHE A 339 -22.81 -5.13 -4.10
N TYR A 340 -23.55 -4.49 -4.98
CA TYR A 340 -24.56 -5.13 -5.80
C TYR A 340 -24.16 -5.08 -7.28
N THR A 341 -24.25 -6.21 -7.95
CA THR A 341 -24.02 -6.33 -9.39
C THR A 341 -25.30 -6.85 -10.02
N SER A 342 -25.84 -6.13 -10.99
CA SER A 342 -27.06 -6.54 -11.70
C SER A 342 -26.85 -7.90 -12.41
N ASP A 343 -27.91 -8.65 -12.65
CA ASP A 343 -27.87 -9.97 -13.30
C ASP A 343 -27.22 -9.91 -14.69
N SER A 344 -27.42 -8.81 -15.43
CA SER A 344 -26.75 -8.56 -16.71
C SER A 344 -25.27 -8.19 -16.57
N ALA A 345 -24.74 -8.04 -15.33
CA ALA A 345 -23.41 -7.52 -15.01
C ALA A 345 -23.10 -6.16 -15.67
N ARG A 346 -24.13 -5.39 -16.03
CA ARG A 346 -23.97 -4.06 -16.64
C ARG A 346 -23.79 -2.96 -15.61
N VAL A 347 -24.42 -3.08 -14.45
CA VAL A 347 -24.35 -2.10 -13.37
C VAL A 347 -23.78 -2.77 -12.12
N ARG A 348 -22.79 -2.14 -11.53
CA ARG A 348 -22.25 -2.50 -10.22
C ARG A 348 -22.21 -1.24 -9.36
N VAL A 349 -22.88 -1.30 -8.22
CA VAL A 349 -22.90 -0.21 -7.24
C VAL A 349 -22.47 -0.73 -5.88
N GLY A 350 -21.77 0.08 -5.11
CA GLY A 350 -21.36 -0.35 -3.78
C GLY A 350 -20.84 0.75 -2.90
N VAL A 351 -20.66 0.37 -1.64
CA VAL A 351 -20.15 1.22 -0.56
C VAL A 351 -18.93 0.54 0.07
N ILE A 352 -17.94 1.32 0.41
CA ILE A 352 -16.80 0.90 1.25
C ILE A 352 -16.76 1.84 2.46
N ALA A 353 -16.57 1.26 3.65
CA ALA A 353 -16.32 1.99 4.88
C ALA A 353 -15.11 1.38 5.59
N ARG A 354 -14.25 2.22 6.20
CA ARG A 354 -13.10 1.79 7.00
C ARG A 354 -12.91 2.74 8.18
N MET A 355 -12.58 2.16 9.33
CA MET A 355 -12.20 2.88 10.54
C MET A 355 -10.89 2.29 11.04
N HIS A 356 -9.97 3.14 11.46
CA HIS A 356 -8.67 2.74 11.99
C HIS A 356 -8.28 3.61 13.16
N ARG A 357 -7.64 3.00 14.14
CA ARG A 357 -7.00 3.69 15.25
C ARG A 357 -5.64 3.08 15.54
N LEU A 358 -4.67 3.95 15.80
CA LEU A 358 -3.34 3.63 16.30
C LEU A 358 -3.08 4.48 17.55
N ASP A 359 -2.65 3.84 18.62
CA ASP A 359 -2.09 4.48 19.83
C ASP A 359 -0.67 3.95 20.01
N THR A 360 0.30 4.83 20.22
CA THR A 360 1.69 4.40 20.27
C THR A 360 2.55 5.36 21.08
N ASP A 361 3.49 4.79 21.83
CA ASP A 361 4.57 5.52 22.48
C ASP A 361 5.68 5.85 21.46
N ALA A 362 6.56 6.81 21.77
CA ALA A 362 7.69 7.19 20.94
C ALA A 362 8.99 7.18 21.75
N PRO A 363 9.98 6.33 21.40
CA PRO A 363 11.16 6.12 22.22
C PRO A 363 12.20 7.23 22.15
N GLY A 364 11.94 8.32 21.42
CA GLY A 364 12.90 9.41 21.20
C GLY A 364 14.13 8.99 20.40
N TYR A 365 14.90 9.98 19.97
CA TYR A 365 16.15 9.76 19.24
C TYR A 365 17.32 9.58 20.19
N LEU A 366 18.32 8.82 19.74
CA LEU A 366 19.54 8.55 20.47
C LEU A 366 20.70 9.35 19.91
N THR A 367 21.75 9.53 20.71
CA THR A 367 23.09 9.91 20.23
C THR A 367 23.72 8.69 19.54
N GLU A 368 24.77 8.90 18.72
CA GLU A 368 25.48 7.79 18.07
C GLU A 368 26.00 6.77 19.09
N ALA A 369 26.60 7.23 20.20
CA ALA A 369 27.12 6.37 21.24
C ALA A 369 26.02 5.50 21.88
N GLN A 370 24.89 6.10 22.24
CA GLN A 370 23.75 5.35 22.79
C GLN A 370 23.15 4.34 21.80
N SER A 371 23.02 4.75 20.53
CA SER A 371 22.50 3.90 19.47
C SER A 371 23.35 2.65 19.26
N ARG A 372 24.67 2.78 19.38
CA ARG A 372 25.62 1.67 19.22
C ARG A 372 25.72 0.76 20.44
N THR A 373 25.67 1.32 21.65
CA THR A 373 25.93 0.58 22.89
C THR A 373 24.67 0.05 23.57
N THR A 374 23.59 0.81 23.46
CA THR A 374 22.30 0.52 24.11
C THR A 374 21.11 0.79 23.18
N PRO A 375 21.01 0.08 22.03
CA PRO A 375 20.00 0.39 21.00
C PRO A 375 18.54 0.27 21.45
N MET A 376 18.28 -0.47 22.54
CA MET A 376 16.94 -0.62 23.13
C MET A 376 16.58 0.52 24.10
N PHE A 377 17.51 1.40 24.39
CA PHE A 377 17.30 2.51 25.34
C PHE A 377 16.33 3.56 24.80
N SER A 378 15.57 4.16 25.69
CA SER A 378 14.77 5.37 25.48
C SER A 378 15.25 6.45 26.43
N PRO A 379 15.61 7.67 25.96
CA PRO A 379 15.96 8.75 26.85
C PRO A 379 14.77 9.16 27.75
N THR A 380 15.00 9.41 29.02
CA THR A 380 13.94 9.77 29.99
C THR A 380 13.16 11.01 29.63
N PHE A 381 13.75 11.93 28.86
CA PHE A 381 13.04 13.12 28.38
C PHE A 381 11.92 12.79 27.38
N SER A 382 11.89 11.58 26.82
CA SER A 382 10.85 11.10 25.89
C SER A 382 9.86 10.14 26.52
N ASP A 383 9.91 9.89 27.86
CA ASP A 383 9.00 8.94 28.52
C ASP A 383 7.51 9.28 28.35
N SER A 384 7.18 10.55 28.11
CA SER A 384 5.82 11.01 27.81
C SER A 384 5.59 11.29 26.31
N ASP A 385 6.52 10.94 25.42
CA ASP A 385 6.34 11.07 23.96
C ASP A 385 5.49 9.93 23.41
N GLY A 386 4.81 10.17 22.29
CA GLY A 386 3.88 9.22 21.66
C GLY A 386 2.75 9.92 20.93
N GLY A 387 1.64 9.24 20.75
CA GLY A 387 0.46 9.86 20.13
C GLY A 387 -0.53 8.89 19.55
N THR A 388 -1.53 9.43 18.86
CA THR A 388 -2.64 8.70 18.25
C THR A 388 -2.82 9.07 16.79
N ILE A 389 -3.29 8.12 15.99
CA ILE A 389 -3.86 8.34 14.67
C ILE A 389 -5.24 7.72 14.64
N ASP A 390 -6.23 8.50 14.24
CA ASP A 390 -7.57 8.05 13.92
C ASP A 390 -7.87 8.34 12.44
N THR A 391 -8.37 7.34 11.70
CA THR A 391 -8.74 7.50 10.29
C THR A 391 -10.12 6.91 10.04
N ASP A 392 -10.98 7.67 9.36
CA ASP A 392 -12.26 7.23 8.88
C ASP A 392 -12.34 7.40 7.37
N HIS A 393 -12.92 6.44 6.68
CA HIS A 393 -13.12 6.46 5.24
C HIS A 393 -14.50 5.95 4.88
N GLY A 394 -15.18 6.67 3.98
CA GLY A 394 -16.40 6.26 3.34
C GLY A 394 -16.36 6.53 1.83
N SER A 395 -16.78 5.57 1.00
CA SER A 395 -16.85 5.80 -0.44
C SER A 395 -18.01 5.07 -1.12
N LEU A 396 -18.54 5.71 -2.16
CA LEU A 396 -19.55 5.18 -3.07
C LEU A 396 -18.87 4.85 -4.41
N HIS A 397 -19.23 3.72 -4.98
CA HIS A 397 -18.70 3.23 -6.25
C HIS A 397 -19.83 2.88 -7.18
N LEU A 398 -19.78 3.36 -8.43
CA LEU A 398 -20.72 3.03 -9.48
C LEU A 398 -19.95 2.73 -10.76
N ASP A 399 -20.10 1.51 -11.27
CA ASP A 399 -19.53 1.07 -12.54
C ASP A 399 -20.65 0.68 -13.48
N VAL A 400 -20.66 1.22 -14.70
CA VAL A 400 -21.69 0.94 -15.70
C VAL A 400 -21.04 0.54 -17.04
N LYS A 401 -21.41 -0.63 -17.53
CA LYS A 401 -21.15 -1.07 -18.91
C LYS A 401 -22.36 -0.70 -19.75
N GLN A 402 -22.36 0.49 -20.30
CA GLN A 402 -23.50 1.00 -21.07
C GLN A 402 -23.71 0.19 -22.34
N THR A 403 -22.61 -0.14 -23.05
CA THR A 403 -22.62 -1.02 -24.21
C THR A 403 -21.43 -1.99 -24.14
N ALA A 404 -21.26 -2.87 -25.12
CA ALA A 404 -20.06 -3.71 -25.24
C ALA A 404 -18.76 -2.91 -25.42
N THR A 405 -18.87 -1.69 -25.95
CA THR A 405 -17.74 -0.81 -26.28
C THR A 405 -17.58 0.38 -25.35
N LEU A 406 -18.62 0.75 -24.60
CA LEU A 406 -18.65 1.95 -23.76
C LEU A 406 -18.95 1.59 -22.31
N ALA A 407 -18.05 2.03 -21.43
CA ALA A 407 -18.19 1.85 -19.99
C ALA A 407 -17.77 3.12 -19.26
N TRP A 408 -18.38 3.39 -18.10
CA TRP A 408 -18.00 4.50 -17.24
C TRP A 408 -18.07 4.11 -15.77
N SER A 409 -17.32 4.83 -14.97
CA SER A 409 -17.28 4.68 -13.52
C SER A 409 -17.35 6.03 -12.83
N LEU A 410 -17.97 6.04 -11.66
CA LEU A 410 -18.04 7.18 -10.76
C LEU A 410 -17.71 6.69 -9.35
N LYS A 411 -16.87 7.44 -8.64
CA LYS A 411 -16.61 7.25 -7.22
C LYS A 411 -16.77 8.58 -6.52
N ALA A 412 -17.39 8.55 -5.33
CA ALA A 412 -17.41 9.69 -4.43
C ALA A 412 -16.91 9.22 -3.06
N TYR A 413 -16.17 10.06 -2.34
CA TYR A 413 -15.57 9.65 -1.09
C TYR A 413 -15.43 10.80 -0.11
N THR A 414 -15.36 10.42 1.16
CA THR A 414 -14.97 11.26 2.29
C THR A 414 -13.95 10.53 3.14
N GLN A 415 -12.96 11.26 3.64
CA GLN A 415 -11.94 10.74 4.55
C GLN A 415 -11.66 11.75 5.64
N ARG A 416 -11.35 11.25 6.83
CA ARG A 416 -10.85 12.01 7.96
C ARG A 416 -9.56 11.38 8.46
N PHE A 417 -8.61 12.21 8.81
CA PHE A 417 -7.33 11.82 9.40
C PHE A 417 -7.03 12.76 10.56
N ASP A 418 -6.99 12.22 11.76
CA ASP A 418 -6.63 12.93 12.97
C ASP A 418 -5.32 12.38 13.50
N ARG A 419 -4.33 13.22 13.72
CA ARG A 419 -3.06 12.85 14.33
C ARG A 419 -2.76 13.78 15.51
N VAL A 420 -2.51 13.18 16.66
CA VAL A 420 -1.96 13.89 17.84
C VAL A 420 -0.60 13.29 18.13
N ARG A 421 0.44 14.10 18.18
CA ARG A 421 1.81 13.68 18.45
C ARG A 421 2.43 14.52 19.55
N PHE A 422 2.90 13.87 20.60
CA PHE A 422 3.79 14.43 21.60
C PHE A 422 5.22 14.05 21.28
N VAL A 423 6.12 15.02 21.13
CA VAL A 423 7.50 14.78 20.75
C VAL A 423 8.46 15.76 21.38
N ARG A 424 9.56 15.22 21.92
CA ARG A 424 10.72 15.98 22.38
C ARG A 424 11.95 15.45 21.66
N PHE A 425 12.51 16.23 20.76
CA PHE A 425 13.61 15.75 19.89
C PHE A 425 14.94 15.60 20.62
N THR A 426 15.21 16.47 21.60
CA THR A 426 16.47 16.51 22.36
C THR A 426 16.22 16.89 23.82
N ALA A 427 17.16 16.58 24.70
CA ALA A 427 17.06 16.92 26.13
C ALA A 427 16.93 18.42 26.37
N ALA A 428 17.56 19.27 25.54
CA ALA A 428 17.49 20.73 25.66
C ALA A 428 16.19 21.33 25.08
N GLY A 429 15.50 20.60 24.21
CA GLY A 429 14.25 21.05 23.58
C GLY A 429 13.05 20.94 24.53
N ALA A 430 12.00 21.70 24.28
CA ALA A 430 10.71 21.53 24.93
C ALA A 430 9.91 20.43 24.21
N GLN A 431 9.09 19.68 24.94
CA GLN A 431 8.09 18.81 24.34
C GLN A 431 7.05 19.65 23.60
N GLN A 432 6.61 19.16 22.47
CA GLN A 432 5.55 19.73 21.66
C GLN A 432 4.42 18.74 21.47
N GLU A 433 3.19 19.21 21.60
CA GLU A 433 2.01 18.55 21.05
C GLU A 433 1.77 19.11 19.65
N ARG A 434 1.63 18.23 18.68
CA ARG A 434 1.31 18.56 17.28
C ARG A 434 0.00 17.88 16.94
N VAL A 435 -1.00 18.66 16.55
CA VAL A 435 -2.33 18.18 16.17
C VAL A 435 -2.55 18.49 14.70
N GLU A 436 -3.04 17.52 13.98
CA GLU A 436 -3.47 17.63 12.59
C GLU A 436 -4.85 16.98 12.46
N ASP A 437 -5.88 17.78 12.14
CA ASP A 437 -7.23 17.31 11.75
C ASP A 437 -7.40 17.61 10.26
N GLU A 438 -7.37 16.54 9.45
CA GLU A 438 -7.48 16.67 8.01
C GLU A 438 -8.74 15.98 7.51
N ARG A 439 -9.44 16.65 6.59
CA ARG A 439 -10.61 16.10 5.90
C ARG A 439 -10.41 16.22 4.40
N GLN A 440 -10.83 15.18 3.71
CA GLN A 440 -10.76 15.12 2.26
C GLN A 440 -12.07 14.57 1.71
N ASN A 441 -12.71 15.36 0.85
CA ASN A 441 -13.87 14.97 0.08
C ASN A 441 -13.51 14.96 -1.40
N GLY A 442 -14.08 14.04 -2.18
CA GLY A 442 -13.77 14.04 -3.60
C GLY A 442 -14.69 13.16 -4.44
N ALA A 443 -14.56 13.37 -5.73
CA ALA A 443 -15.22 12.58 -6.76
C ALA A 443 -14.24 12.25 -7.89
N LEU A 444 -14.37 11.06 -8.44
CA LEU A 444 -13.55 10.54 -9.54
C LEU A 444 -14.50 9.98 -10.60
N ALA A 445 -14.36 10.41 -11.84
CA ALA A 445 -15.11 9.87 -12.97
C ALA A 445 -14.17 9.38 -14.05
N ALA A 446 -14.50 8.28 -14.71
CA ALA A 446 -13.75 7.77 -15.86
C ALA A 446 -14.70 7.19 -16.90
N LEU A 447 -14.39 7.45 -18.17
CA LEU A 447 -15.08 6.92 -19.34
C LEU A 447 -14.08 6.12 -20.17
N THR A 448 -14.44 4.89 -20.53
CA THR A 448 -13.63 4.03 -21.41
C THR A 448 -14.43 3.66 -22.64
N TRP A 449 -13.89 3.95 -23.81
CA TRP A 449 -14.48 3.63 -25.09
C TRP A 449 -13.54 2.74 -25.93
N ARG A 450 -14.09 1.67 -26.48
CA ARG A 450 -13.41 0.72 -27.37
C ARG A 450 -14.10 0.76 -28.73
N PRO A 451 -13.69 1.62 -29.68
CA PRO A 451 -14.34 1.75 -30.98
C PRO A 451 -14.39 0.40 -31.71
N ALA A 452 -15.57 -0.05 -32.10
CA ALA A 452 -15.73 -1.34 -32.80
C ALA A 452 -14.93 -1.40 -34.11
N ALA A 453 -14.88 -0.30 -34.85
CA ALA A 453 -14.11 -0.19 -36.10
C ALA A 453 -12.58 -0.36 -35.90
N LEU A 454 -12.07 -0.23 -34.69
CA LEU A 454 -10.64 -0.33 -34.34
C LEU A 454 -10.37 -1.53 -33.40
N ALA A 455 -11.32 -2.45 -33.27
CA ALA A 455 -11.23 -3.57 -32.34
C ALA A 455 -10.02 -4.48 -32.63
N GLU A 456 -9.69 -4.75 -33.89
CA GLU A 456 -8.53 -5.54 -34.28
C GLU A 456 -7.20 -4.92 -33.84
N ARG A 457 -7.14 -3.58 -33.81
CA ARG A 457 -5.99 -2.82 -33.31
C ARG A 457 -6.01 -2.63 -31.80
N GLY A 458 -7.03 -3.16 -31.11
CA GLY A 458 -7.18 -3.08 -29.65
C GLY A 458 -7.18 -1.65 -29.12
N VAL A 459 -7.73 -0.69 -29.89
CA VAL A 459 -7.76 0.72 -29.49
C VAL A 459 -8.69 0.91 -28.30
N VAL A 460 -8.19 1.58 -27.28
CA VAL A 460 -8.92 1.98 -26.08
C VAL A 460 -8.69 3.47 -25.86
N LEU A 461 -9.78 4.21 -25.78
CA LEU A 461 -9.80 5.61 -25.39
C LEU A 461 -10.33 5.72 -23.96
N THR A 462 -9.63 6.45 -23.12
CA THR A 462 -10.05 6.70 -21.73
C THR A 462 -10.00 8.19 -21.46
N ALA A 463 -11.04 8.72 -20.85
CA ALA A 463 -11.05 10.07 -20.29
C ALA A 463 -11.44 9.98 -18.83
N GLY A 464 -10.83 10.80 -17.98
CA GLY A 464 -11.18 10.85 -16.57
C GLY A 464 -11.05 12.25 -16.01
N ALA A 465 -11.78 12.49 -14.92
CA ALA A 465 -11.72 13.73 -14.16
C ALA A 465 -11.79 13.41 -12.68
N ASP A 466 -11.16 14.26 -11.88
CA ASP A 466 -11.18 14.20 -10.43
C ASP A 466 -11.36 15.60 -9.82
N LEU A 467 -12.16 15.62 -8.78
CA LEU A 467 -12.35 16.80 -7.92
C LEU A 467 -11.99 16.37 -6.52
N GLN A 468 -11.22 17.19 -5.81
CA GLN A 468 -10.79 16.91 -4.46
C GLN A 468 -10.75 18.21 -3.67
N GLN A 469 -11.42 18.21 -2.53
CA GLN A 469 -11.39 19.28 -1.55
C GLN A 469 -10.74 18.77 -0.28
N GLN A 470 -9.73 19.47 0.21
CA GLN A 470 -9.01 19.14 1.42
C GLN A 470 -9.06 20.31 2.40
N THR A 471 -9.25 20.01 3.69
CA THR A 471 -9.08 20.93 4.80
C THR A 471 -8.08 20.33 5.77
N ASN A 472 -7.26 21.18 6.41
CA ASN A 472 -6.28 20.76 7.39
C ASN A 472 -6.16 21.84 8.47
N GLU A 473 -6.49 21.49 9.71
CA GLU A 473 -6.23 22.29 10.90
C GLU A 473 -4.94 21.80 11.55
N GLN A 474 -3.96 22.70 11.70
CA GLN A 474 -2.68 22.40 12.31
C GLN A 474 -2.47 23.20 13.57
N LEU A 475 -2.50 22.53 14.73
CA LEU A 475 -2.21 23.11 16.02
C LEU A 475 -0.86 22.62 16.53
N ARG A 476 -0.11 23.51 17.19
CA ARG A 476 1.12 23.16 17.88
C ARG A 476 1.17 23.87 19.22
N PHE A 477 1.42 23.09 20.26
CA PHE A 477 1.56 23.59 21.63
C PHE A 477 2.93 23.23 22.18
N ARG A 478 3.50 24.11 22.97
CA ARG A 478 4.56 23.72 23.91
C ARG A 478 3.91 23.01 25.08
N THR A 479 4.45 21.86 25.46
CA THR A 479 3.92 21.05 26.56
C THR A 479 5.00 20.70 27.58
N LEU A 480 4.56 20.37 28.78
CA LEU A 480 5.34 19.72 29.82
C LEU A 480 4.55 18.49 30.28
N GLU A 481 5.11 17.29 30.10
CA GLU A 481 4.43 16.02 30.43
C GLU A 481 3.00 15.96 29.85
N ARG A 482 2.88 16.28 28.56
CA ARG A 482 1.63 16.37 27.76
C ARG A 482 0.66 17.51 28.21
N GLN A 483 1.02 18.34 29.20
CA GLN A 483 0.20 19.47 29.60
C GLN A 483 0.55 20.71 28.78
N ARG A 484 -0.45 21.28 28.09
CA ARG A 484 -0.28 22.48 27.25
C ARG A 484 0.14 23.70 28.08
N GLN A 485 1.20 24.38 27.65
CA GLN A 485 1.76 25.57 28.27
C GLN A 485 1.54 26.83 27.42
N ALA A 486 1.75 26.72 26.12
CA ALA A 486 1.61 27.83 25.19
C ALA A 486 1.25 27.30 23.79
N THR A 487 0.43 28.08 23.08
CA THR A 487 0.15 27.81 21.65
C THR A 487 1.30 28.36 20.81
N LEU A 488 1.87 27.52 19.96
CA LEU A 488 2.98 27.86 19.07
C LEU A 488 2.52 28.02 17.62
N ARG A 489 1.43 27.32 17.24
CA ARG A 489 0.85 27.34 15.89
C ARG A 489 -0.66 27.12 16.01
N ASP A 490 -1.40 27.85 15.18
CA ASP A 490 -2.83 27.71 14.98
C ASP A 490 -3.10 28.14 13.53
N GLN A 491 -3.28 27.15 12.67
CA GLN A 491 -3.30 27.33 11.21
C GLN A 491 -4.35 26.47 10.54
N ASP A 492 -5.09 27.06 9.61
CA ASP A 492 -6.08 26.40 8.77
C ASP A 492 -5.63 26.44 7.31
N PHE A 493 -5.75 25.30 6.63
CA PHE A 493 -5.48 25.16 5.21
C PHE A 493 -6.69 24.61 4.49
N THR A 494 -6.96 25.13 3.30
CA THR A 494 -7.86 24.53 2.32
C THR A 494 -7.12 24.36 1.01
N LEU A 495 -7.35 23.23 0.33
CA LEU A 495 -6.80 22.97 -1.00
C LEU A 495 -7.85 22.25 -1.84
N ASP A 496 -8.29 22.90 -2.90
CA ASP A 496 -9.17 22.35 -3.92
C ASP A 496 -8.34 21.97 -5.15
N ASN A 497 -8.39 20.72 -5.55
CA ASN A 497 -7.78 20.21 -6.77
C ASN A 497 -8.85 19.82 -7.79
N ARG A 498 -8.67 20.26 -9.03
CA ARG A 498 -9.45 19.85 -10.20
C ARG A 498 -8.51 19.30 -11.24
N GLY A 499 -8.64 18.03 -11.54
CA GLY A 499 -7.79 17.34 -12.50
C GLY A 499 -8.59 16.62 -13.57
N GLY A 500 -7.96 16.45 -14.75
CA GLY A 500 -8.54 15.64 -15.80
C GLY A 500 -7.49 15.10 -16.76
N TYR A 501 -7.79 13.98 -17.40
CA TYR A 501 -6.90 13.37 -18.37
C TYR A 501 -7.65 12.73 -19.53
N VAL A 502 -6.95 12.62 -20.66
CA VAL A 502 -7.35 11.79 -21.79
C VAL A 502 -6.18 10.87 -22.17
N GLN A 503 -6.50 9.65 -22.55
CA GLN A 503 -5.53 8.62 -22.95
C GLN A 503 -6.04 7.86 -24.14
N ALA A 504 -5.16 7.59 -25.10
CA ALA A 504 -5.37 6.67 -26.19
C ALA A 504 -4.31 5.57 -26.13
N SER A 505 -4.73 4.30 -26.20
CA SER A 505 -3.83 3.16 -26.28
C SER A 505 -4.27 2.22 -27.40
N GLY A 506 -3.32 1.52 -28.04
CA GLY A 506 -3.64 0.57 -29.09
C GLY A 506 -2.42 -0.13 -29.66
N ARG A 507 -2.67 -1.05 -30.57
CA ARG A 507 -1.65 -1.79 -31.32
C ARG A 507 -1.78 -1.51 -32.81
N PRO A 508 -1.12 -0.47 -33.35
CA PRO A 508 -1.17 -0.16 -34.78
C PRO A 508 -0.79 -1.36 -35.65
N VAL A 509 0.21 -2.13 -35.18
CA VAL A 509 0.65 -3.39 -35.75
C VAL A 509 0.88 -4.41 -34.61
N SER A 510 0.90 -5.69 -34.92
CA SER A 510 0.92 -6.77 -33.90
C SER A 510 2.13 -6.76 -32.96
N TRP A 511 3.24 -6.20 -33.42
CA TRP A 511 4.49 -6.12 -32.64
C TRP A 511 4.68 -4.80 -31.89
N LEU A 512 3.82 -3.75 -32.11
CA LEU A 512 3.95 -2.43 -31.50
C LEU A 512 2.70 -2.07 -30.71
N SER A 513 2.86 -1.77 -29.42
CA SER A 513 1.82 -1.14 -28.58
C SER A 513 2.22 0.31 -28.30
N LEU A 514 1.27 1.22 -28.42
CA LEU A 514 1.46 2.65 -28.15
C LEU A 514 0.41 3.12 -27.14
N THR A 515 0.83 4.04 -26.27
CA THR A 515 -0.06 4.77 -25.37
C THR A 515 0.38 6.24 -25.38
N ALA A 516 -0.57 7.15 -25.59
CA ALA A 516 -0.37 8.58 -25.45
C ALA A 516 -1.44 9.15 -24.52
N ALA A 517 -1.06 10.08 -23.67
CA ALA A 517 -1.97 10.72 -22.74
C ALA A 517 -1.54 12.15 -22.41
N VAL A 518 -2.50 12.93 -21.98
CA VAL A 518 -2.27 14.23 -21.35
C VAL A 518 -3.18 14.38 -20.15
N ARG A 519 -2.65 14.93 -19.08
CA ARG A 519 -3.37 15.33 -17.87
C ARG A 519 -3.13 16.81 -17.60
N ALA A 520 -4.11 17.48 -17.00
CA ALA A 520 -3.96 18.85 -16.48
C ALA A 520 -4.60 18.93 -15.09
N ASP A 521 -3.97 19.66 -14.19
CA ASP A 521 -4.42 19.92 -12.82
C ASP A 521 -4.41 21.42 -12.53
N HIS A 522 -5.38 21.87 -11.75
CA HIS A 522 -5.51 23.25 -11.26
C HIS A 522 -5.82 23.23 -9.76
N PHE A 523 -5.27 24.21 -9.04
CA PHE A 523 -5.38 24.33 -7.59
C PHE A 523 -5.96 25.66 -7.20
N ASP A 524 -6.88 25.64 -6.24
CA ASP A 524 -7.41 26.78 -5.51
C ASP A 524 -7.33 26.48 -4.01
N GLY A 525 -7.40 27.51 -3.17
CA GLY A 525 -7.41 27.30 -1.73
C GLY A 525 -6.95 28.53 -0.95
N ALA A 526 -6.95 28.39 0.35
CA ALA A 526 -6.55 29.44 1.28
C ALA A 526 -5.83 28.87 2.49
N PHE A 527 -4.97 29.68 3.07
CA PHE A 527 -4.31 29.48 4.34
C PHE A 527 -4.70 30.61 5.28
N THR A 528 -5.04 30.28 6.51
CA THR A 528 -5.25 31.25 7.58
C THR A 528 -4.32 30.93 8.75
N ASN A 529 -3.53 31.91 9.16
CA ASN A 529 -2.76 31.84 10.41
C ASN A 529 -3.53 32.65 11.46
N ASN A 530 -3.96 31.99 12.54
CA ASN A 530 -4.80 32.59 13.58
C ASN A 530 -3.98 33.33 14.64
N LEU A 531 -2.64 33.21 14.63
CA LEU A 531 -1.74 33.83 15.63
C LEU A 531 -0.74 34.79 14.99
N PRO A 532 -0.42 35.92 15.66
CA PRO A 532 -1.10 36.52 16.83
C PRO A 532 -2.44 37.19 16.46
N SER A 533 -2.65 37.40 15.16
CA SER A 533 -3.89 37.95 14.59
C SER A 533 -4.18 37.24 13.27
N PRO A 534 -5.44 36.99 12.97
CA PRO A 534 -5.82 36.28 11.74
C PRO A 534 -5.24 36.93 10.48
N THR A 535 -4.52 36.14 9.71
CA THR A 535 -3.98 36.54 8.41
C THR A 535 -4.26 35.44 7.39
N SER A 536 -4.94 35.78 6.31
CA SER A 536 -5.29 34.84 5.26
C SER A 536 -4.52 35.09 3.97
N LEU A 537 -4.08 34.04 3.31
CA LEU A 537 -3.35 34.06 2.05
C LEU A 537 -3.96 33.03 1.10
N PRO A 538 -4.15 33.36 -0.18
CA PRO A 538 -4.58 32.36 -1.17
C PRO A 538 -3.44 31.38 -1.48
N VAL A 539 -3.79 30.22 -2.01
CA VAL A 539 -2.80 29.32 -2.63
C VAL A 539 -2.10 30.05 -3.78
N LEU A 540 -0.82 29.77 -3.99
CA LEU A 540 -0.08 30.31 -5.12
C LEU A 540 -0.73 29.94 -6.45
N ASN A 541 -0.85 30.90 -7.36
CA ASN A 541 -1.40 30.65 -8.69
C ASN A 541 -0.40 29.87 -9.55
N TYR A 542 -0.51 28.57 -9.57
CA TYR A 542 0.29 27.69 -10.44
C TYR A 542 -0.26 27.60 -11.88
N GLY A 543 -1.46 28.15 -12.16
CA GLY A 543 -2.17 27.94 -13.44
C GLY A 543 -2.55 26.49 -13.65
N TRP A 544 -2.80 26.10 -14.90
CA TRP A 544 -2.99 24.71 -15.30
C TRP A 544 -1.65 24.01 -15.50
N ILE A 545 -1.35 23.00 -14.68
CA ILE A 545 -0.14 22.20 -14.78
C ILE A 545 -0.41 21.02 -15.73
N THR A 546 0.16 21.10 -16.93
CA THR A 546 -0.06 20.10 -17.99
C THR A 546 1.01 19.01 -17.96
N GLN A 547 0.60 17.75 -18.08
CA GLN A 547 1.43 16.57 -17.93
C GLN A 547 1.29 15.64 -19.15
N PRO A 548 2.08 15.82 -20.21
CA PRO A 548 2.13 14.90 -21.34
C PRO A 548 2.80 13.57 -20.92
N LYS A 549 2.31 12.46 -21.50
CA LYS A 549 2.83 11.12 -21.24
C LYS A 549 2.74 10.29 -22.51
N VAL A 550 3.78 9.50 -22.78
CA VAL A 550 3.81 8.59 -23.91
C VAL A 550 4.57 7.31 -23.54
N SER A 551 4.09 6.18 -24.04
CA SER A 551 4.74 4.89 -23.88
C SER A 551 4.66 4.09 -25.18
N ALA A 552 5.73 3.37 -25.49
CA ALA A 552 5.79 2.43 -26.59
C ALA A 552 6.37 1.11 -26.11
N SER A 553 5.81 -0.01 -26.54
CA SER A 553 6.43 -1.33 -26.36
C SER A 553 6.50 -2.07 -27.67
N VAL A 554 7.65 -2.68 -27.93
CA VAL A 554 7.97 -3.42 -29.15
C VAL A 554 8.17 -4.90 -28.77
N ARG A 555 7.38 -5.78 -29.34
CA ARG A 555 7.60 -7.22 -29.26
C ARG A 555 8.63 -7.60 -30.33
N VAL A 556 9.86 -7.84 -29.91
CA VAL A 556 10.95 -8.25 -30.82
C VAL A 556 10.74 -9.70 -31.27
N ASN A 557 10.34 -10.56 -30.33
CA ASN A 557 9.92 -11.96 -30.56
C ASN A 557 9.09 -12.44 -29.34
N ASP A 558 8.71 -13.72 -29.31
CA ASP A 558 7.88 -14.27 -28.24
C ASP A 558 8.57 -14.30 -26.85
N ARG A 559 9.88 -14.11 -26.81
CA ARG A 559 10.68 -14.13 -25.58
C ARG A 559 11.28 -12.79 -25.20
N LEU A 560 11.25 -11.80 -26.09
CA LEU A 560 11.89 -10.51 -25.90
C LEU A 560 10.95 -9.38 -26.32
N SER A 561 10.74 -8.46 -25.41
CA SER A 561 10.09 -7.17 -25.68
C SER A 561 10.96 -6.03 -25.17
N SER A 562 10.93 -4.91 -25.85
CA SER A 562 11.53 -3.66 -25.38
C SER A 562 10.45 -2.62 -25.19
N TYR A 563 10.72 -1.64 -24.33
CA TYR A 563 9.81 -0.52 -24.08
C TYR A 563 10.58 0.78 -23.89
N ALA A 564 9.89 1.86 -24.19
CA ALA A 564 10.32 3.21 -23.86
C ALA A 564 9.12 4.02 -23.40
N ASN A 565 9.32 4.88 -22.41
CA ASN A 565 8.28 5.80 -21.96
C ASN A 565 8.87 7.16 -21.58
N PHE A 566 8.03 8.18 -21.69
CA PHE A 566 8.25 9.52 -21.18
C PHE A 566 7.00 9.97 -20.44
N GLY A 567 7.18 10.71 -19.35
CA GLY A 567 6.07 11.31 -18.64
C GLY A 567 6.52 12.50 -17.82
N ARG A 568 5.59 13.42 -17.63
CA ARG A 568 5.73 14.57 -16.73
C ARG A 568 4.88 14.33 -15.49
N GLY A 569 5.46 14.57 -14.32
CA GLY A 569 4.77 14.68 -13.03
C GLY A 569 5.06 16.06 -12.42
N PHE A 570 4.37 16.39 -11.34
CA PHE A 570 4.60 17.64 -10.63
C PHE A 570 4.34 17.49 -9.14
N GLN A 571 4.80 18.48 -8.37
CA GLN A 571 4.50 18.65 -6.96
C GLN A 571 4.43 20.14 -6.62
N ILE A 572 3.47 20.52 -5.79
CA ILE A 572 3.39 21.83 -5.14
C ILE A 572 3.93 21.73 -3.72
N GLY A 573 4.26 22.86 -3.11
CA GLY A 573 4.69 22.89 -1.71
C GLY A 573 3.57 22.54 -0.74
N THR A 574 3.95 22.31 0.49
CA THR A 574 3.07 22.17 1.65
C THR A 574 3.37 23.31 2.65
N GLY A 575 2.50 23.48 3.65
CA GLY A 575 2.66 24.53 4.64
C GLY A 575 2.45 25.94 4.06
N ILE A 576 2.80 26.97 4.82
CA ILE A 576 2.57 28.38 4.47
C ILE A 576 3.25 28.79 3.17
N ALA A 577 4.36 28.17 2.81
CA ALA A 577 5.10 28.49 1.59
C ALA A 577 4.31 28.20 0.28
N ALA A 578 3.32 27.27 0.32
CA ALA A 578 2.43 27.01 -0.81
C ALA A 578 1.33 28.06 -0.95
N TYR A 579 1.11 28.85 0.09
CA TYR A 579 0.12 29.92 0.17
C TYR A 579 0.85 31.23 0.46
N GLY A 580 0.66 32.24 -0.29
CA GLY A 580 1.22 33.53 0.10
C GLY A 580 2.12 34.17 -0.92
N ARG A 581 2.98 35.06 -0.44
CA ARG A 581 3.79 35.95 -1.31
C ARG A 581 5.18 35.39 -1.65
N ALA A 582 5.59 34.28 -1.04
CA ALA A 582 6.87 33.65 -1.37
C ALA A 582 6.79 33.05 -2.77
N PRO A 583 7.83 33.20 -3.60
CA PRO A 583 7.80 32.72 -4.99
C PRO A 583 8.11 31.21 -5.06
N LEU A 584 7.39 30.40 -4.31
CA LEU A 584 7.51 28.95 -4.39
C LEU A 584 6.93 28.47 -5.72
N ARG A 585 7.76 27.85 -6.55
CA ARG A 585 7.35 27.28 -7.83
C ARG A 585 6.95 25.83 -7.65
N ALA A 586 6.02 25.36 -8.49
CA ALA A 586 5.76 23.92 -8.58
C ALA A 586 7.00 23.19 -9.11
N SER A 587 7.36 22.08 -8.49
CA SER A 587 8.37 21.18 -9.03
C SER A 587 7.79 20.42 -10.21
N ILE A 588 8.42 20.53 -11.39
CA ILE A 588 8.06 19.76 -12.58
C ILE A 588 9.10 18.68 -12.80
N ASN A 589 8.70 17.44 -12.85
CA ASN A 589 9.56 16.28 -13.04
C ASN A 589 9.31 15.61 -14.39
N ASP A 590 10.25 15.76 -15.30
CA ASP A 590 10.28 15.05 -16.58
C ASP A 590 11.08 13.76 -16.44
N GLY A 591 10.43 12.63 -16.67
CA GLY A 591 11.01 11.31 -16.57
C GLY A 591 10.95 10.53 -17.86
N PHE A 592 12.02 9.83 -18.20
CA PHE A 592 12.02 8.84 -19.27
C PHE A 592 12.61 7.51 -18.80
N GLU A 593 12.20 6.44 -19.43
CA GLU A 593 12.70 5.10 -19.17
C GLU A 593 12.76 4.31 -20.47
N VAL A 594 13.83 3.52 -20.63
CA VAL A 594 13.96 2.53 -21.68
C VAL A 594 14.35 1.19 -21.05
N GLY A 595 13.77 0.11 -21.52
CA GLY A 595 14.06 -1.19 -20.93
C GLY A 595 13.69 -2.36 -21.82
N VAL A 596 14.08 -3.52 -21.33
CA VAL A 596 13.81 -4.81 -21.95
C VAL A 596 13.17 -5.75 -20.95
N VAL A 597 12.26 -6.56 -21.44
CA VAL A 597 11.66 -7.68 -20.72
C VAL A 597 11.92 -8.94 -21.54
N SER A 598 12.56 -9.91 -20.94
CA SER A 598 12.91 -11.18 -21.60
C SER A 598 12.45 -12.37 -20.78
N ASN A 599 11.95 -13.37 -21.46
CA ASN A 599 11.69 -14.70 -20.92
C ASN A 599 12.54 -15.71 -21.70
N PRO A 600 13.86 -15.82 -21.45
CA PRO A 600 14.77 -16.67 -22.21
C PRO A 600 14.29 -18.13 -22.24
N THR A 601 13.65 -18.55 -21.15
CA THR A 601 12.96 -19.84 -21.04
C THR A 601 11.62 -19.66 -20.32
N ASN A 602 10.76 -20.67 -20.32
CA ASN A 602 9.53 -20.67 -19.53
C ASN A 602 9.77 -20.63 -18.00
N ALA A 603 11.01 -20.89 -17.58
CA ALA A 603 11.40 -20.94 -16.19
C ALA A 603 12.15 -19.67 -15.73
N TRP A 604 12.65 -18.86 -16.65
CA TRP A 604 13.48 -17.70 -16.36
C TRP A 604 12.90 -16.42 -16.98
N SER A 605 12.74 -15.40 -16.16
CA SER A 605 12.33 -14.08 -16.58
C SER A 605 13.33 -13.01 -16.10
N VAL A 606 13.59 -12.03 -16.95
CA VAL A 606 14.52 -10.93 -16.68
C VAL A 606 13.89 -9.62 -17.16
N ARG A 607 14.06 -8.57 -16.38
CA ARG A 607 13.78 -7.19 -16.76
C ARG A 607 14.99 -6.34 -16.45
N ALA A 608 15.39 -5.50 -17.41
CA ALA A 608 16.40 -4.48 -17.21
C ALA A 608 15.89 -3.14 -17.77
N GLY A 609 16.12 -2.07 -17.05
CA GLY A 609 15.70 -0.74 -17.47
C GLY A 609 16.67 0.35 -17.03
N TYR A 610 16.95 1.29 -17.90
CA TYR A 610 17.59 2.56 -17.59
C TYR A 610 16.52 3.63 -17.49
N TRP A 611 16.62 4.46 -16.47
CA TRP A 611 15.70 5.56 -16.25
C TRP A 611 16.42 6.84 -15.85
N GLU A 612 15.84 7.97 -16.21
CA GLU A 612 16.29 9.30 -15.80
C GLU A 612 15.10 10.19 -15.49
N GLN A 613 15.24 11.03 -14.45
CA GLN A 613 14.24 11.99 -14.01
C GLN A 613 14.93 13.32 -13.72
N ARG A 614 14.34 14.41 -14.20
CA ARG A 614 14.85 15.78 -14.05
C ARG A 614 13.76 16.63 -13.44
N ALA A 615 13.97 17.07 -12.21
CA ALA A 615 13.04 17.96 -11.54
C ALA A 615 13.55 19.41 -11.60
N SER A 616 12.68 20.32 -12.08
CA SER A 616 12.90 21.75 -11.93
C SER A 616 12.41 22.19 -10.55
N ASP A 617 13.04 23.20 -9.96
CA ASP A 617 12.55 23.86 -8.74
C ASP A 617 12.06 22.83 -7.68
N GLU A 618 12.84 21.77 -7.43
CA GLU A 618 12.41 20.69 -6.54
C GLU A 618 11.98 21.23 -5.19
N VAL A 619 10.78 20.82 -4.75
CA VAL A 619 10.21 21.25 -3.47
C VAL A 619 10.63 20.28 -2.37
N ARG A 620 11.16 20.81 -1.29
CA ARG A 620 11.46 20.07 -0.05
C ARG A 620 11.05 20.86 1.17
N LEU A 621 10.87 20.19 2.31
CA LEU A 621 10.73 20.88 3.60
C LEU A 621 12.03 21.53 4.02
N ARG A 622 11.90 22.63 4.74
CA ARG A 622 13.01 23.30 5.41
C ARG A 622 13.47 22.51 6.63
N PHE A 623 14.76 22.57 6.90
CA PHE A 623 15.36 21.97 8.12
C PHE A 623 15.26 22.88 9.35
N ASP A 624 14.38 23.87 9.36
CA ASP A 624 14.24 24.84 10.45
C ASP A 624 13.06 24.54 11.40
N ASN A 625 12.48 23.35 11.30
CA ASN A 625 11.28 22.94 12.06
C ASN A 625 10.03 23.83 11.83
N SER A 626 10.04 24.71 10.83
CA SER A 626 8.88 25.53 10.47
C SER A 626 7.73 24.67 9.92
N GLY A 627 8.06 23.56 9.25
CA GLY A 627 7.12 22.75 8.48
C GLY A 627 6.77 23.40 7.14
N ASP A 628 7.56 24.39 6.70
CA ASP A 628 7.42 25.04 5.42
C ASP A 628 8.27 24.38 4.34
N SER A 629 7.88 24.61 3.09
CA SER A 629 8.59 24.12 1.91
C SER A 629 9.52 25.19 1.33
N GLU A 630 10.53 24.73 0.59
CA GLU A 630 11.40 25.58 -0.22
C GLU A 630 11.73 24.91 -1.55
N ASN A 631 12.10 25.68 -2.57
CA ASN A 631 12.69 25.16 -3.79
C ASN A 631 14.20 25.02 -3.63
N ILE A 632 14.70 23.80 -3.64
CA ILE A 632 16.14 23.52 -3.50
C ILE A 632 16.91 23.70 -4.82
N GLY A 633 16.23 23.88 -5.94
CA GLY A 633 16.81 24.05 -7.28
C GLY A 633 16.52 22.89 -8.23
N ARG A 634 17.32 22.77 -9.29
CA ARG A 634 17.20 21.67 -10.27
C ARG A 634 17.93 20.44 -9.81
N THR A 635 17.27 19.30 -9.91
CA THR A 635 17.83 18.00 -9.56
C THR A 635 17.76 17.02 -10.71
N GLN A 636 18.66 16.05 -10.72
CA GLN A 636 18.66 14.94 -11.66
C GLN A 636 18.83 13.62 -10.92
N ARG A 637 18.04 12.65 -11.32
CA ARG A 637 18.12 11.26 -10.86
C ARG A 637 18.25 10.36 -12.06
N ARG A 638 19.17 9.42 -12.02
CA ARG A 638 19.32 8.40 -13.05
C ARG A 638 19.75 7.08 -12.43
N GLY A 639 19.34 5.99 -13.06
CA GLY A 639 19.67 4.67 -12.54
C GLY A 639 19.35 3.55 -13.50
N VAL A 640 19.75 2.37 -13.07
CA VAL A 640 19.48 1.10 -13.73
C VAL A 640 18.75 0.19 -12.75
N ASP A 641 17.62 -0.35 -13.18
CA ASP A 641 16.89 -1.41 -12.47
C ASP A 641 17.16 -2.75 -13.17
N LEU A 642 17.47 -3.78 -12.39
CA LEU A 642 17.59 -5.16 -12.86
C LEU A 642 16.70 -6.05 -11.99
N GLU A 643 15.88 -6.86 -12.62
CA GLU A 643 14.96 -7.79 -11.98
C GLU A 643 15.07 -9.15 -12.65
N SER A 644 15.17 -10.22 -11.87
CA SER A 644 15.25 -11.58 -12.39
C SER A 644 14.52 -12.56 -11.49
N ALA A 645 13.90 -13.55 -12.09
CA ALA A 645 13.31 -14.67 -11.38
C ALA A 645 13.48 -15.96 -12.17
N LEU A 646 13.90 -16.99 -11.47
CA LEU A 646 14.24 -18.29 -12.01
C LEU A 646 13.51 -19.39 -11.22
N ARG A 647 12.79 -20.26 -11.94
CA ARG A 647 12.20 -21.46 -11.39
C ARG A 647 13.10 -22.65 -11.66
N LEU A 648 13.39 -23.34 -10.60
CA LEU A 648 14.18 -24.56 -10.63
C LEU A 648 13.27 -25.78 -10.38
N PRO A 649 13.71 -27.00 -10.76
CA PRO A 649 13.00 -28.23 -10.41
C PRO A 649 12.76 -28.36 -8.90
N ARG A 650 11.85 -29.26 -8.51
CA ARG A 650 11.50 -29.58 -7.12
C ARG A 650 10.87 -28.41 -6.33
N GLY A 651 10.26 -27.44 -7.04
CA GLY A 651 9.52 -26.35 -6.40
C GLY A 651 10.39 -25.22 -5.82
N VAL A 652 11.64 -25.08 -6.25
CA VAL A 652 12.52 -23.99 -5.88
C VAL A 652 12.31 -22.81 -6.84
N GLN A 653 12.19 -21.60 -6.30
CA GLN A 653 12.18 -20.35 -7.03
C GLN A 653 13.20 -19.39 -6.46
N LEU A 654 14.05 -18.85 -7.31
CA LEU A 654 15.01 -17.80 -6.97
C LEU A 654 14.56 -16.48 -7.59
N TRP A 655 14.78 -15.39 -6.88
CA TRP A 655 14.51 -14.06 -7.42
C TRP A 655 15.52 -13.03 -6.91
N ALA A 656 15.77 -12.02 -7.72
CA ALA A 656 16.63 -10.90 -7.34
C ALA A 656 16.13 -9.62 -8.03
N ALA A 657 16.28 -8.50 -7.33
CA ALA A 657 16.03 -7.17 -7.84
C ALA A 657 17.10 -6.21 -7.31
N GLY A 658 17.68 -5.43 -8.19
CA GLY A 658 18.70 -4.44 -7.84
C GLY A 658 18.44 -3.12 -8.54
N THR A 659 18.76 -2.03 -7.86
CA THR A 659 18.77 -0.69 -8.42
C THR A 659 20.10 -0.03 -8.09
N SER A 660 20.80 0.47 -9.10
CA SER A 660 21.92 1.39 -8.94
C SER A 660 21.47 2.77 -9.39
N GLN A 661 21.68 3.78 -8.56
CA GLN A 661 21.16 5.12 -8.85
C GLN A 661 22.09 6.23 -8.37
N ARG A 662 22.00 7.37 -9.04
CA ARG A 662 22.64 8.61 -8.65
C ARG A 662 21.60 9.74 -8.70
N ALA A 663 21.40 10.41 -7.56
CA ALA A 663 20.53 11.57 -7.40
C ALA A 663 21.39 12.77 -7.03
N VAL A 664 21.38 13.82 -7.83
CA VAL A 664 22.27 14.99 -7.66
C VAL A 664 21.52 16.30 -7.77
N LEU A 665 22.02 17.29 -7.07
CA LEU A 665 21.67 18.70 -7.25
C LEU A 665 22.44 19.22 -8.47
N VAL A 666 21.73 19.58 -9.54
CA VAL A 666 22.34 20.08 -10.80
C VAL A 666 22.58 21.59 -10.71
N GLU A 667 21.62 22.32 -10.20
CA GLU A 667 21.68 23.76 -10.01
C GLU A 667 21.00 24.11 -8.68
N PRO A 668 21.76 24.61 -7.69
CA PRO A 668 21.22 25.01 -6.41
C PRO A 668 20.20 26.14 -6.54
N GLY A 669 19.15 26.09 -5.72
CA GLY A 669 18.24 27.21 -5.54
C GLY A 669 18.93 28.41 -4.89
N ARG A 670 18.32 29.56 -4.95
CA ARG A 670 18.93 30.83 -4.46
C ARG A 670 19.30 30.81 -2.97
N THR A 671 18.57 30.07 -2.17
CA THR A 671 18.76 29.95 -0.71
C THR A 671 19.56 28.69 -0.32
N ASN A 672 19.90 27.83 -1.27
CA ASN A 672 20.57 26.57 -0.99
C ASN A 672 22.10 26.75 -1.01
N ALA A 673 22.75 26.53 0.14
CA ALA A 673 24.18 26.57 0.28
C ALA A 673 24.91 25.32 -0.28
N ALA A 674 24.21 24.35 -0.83
CA ALA A 674 24.80 23.15 -1.43
C ALA A 674 25.45 23.49 -2.78
N VAL A 675 26.41 22.65 -3.20
CA VAL A 675 27.17 22.81 -4.45
C VAL A 675 26.58 21.93 -5.54
N ALA A 676 26.59 22.42 -6.77
CA ALA A 676 26.21 21.61 -7.93
C ALA A 676 27.04 20.32 -8.00
N GLY A 677 26.40 19.20 -8.30
CA GLY A 677 27.00 17.87 -8.32
C GLY A 677 26.93 17.10 -7.00
N ASN A 678 26.56 17.75 -5.88
CA ASN A 678 26.35 17.06 -4.62
C ASN A 678 25.19 16.05 -4.71
N LEU A 679 25.35 14.94 -3.99
CA LEU A 679 24.30 13.92 -3.87
C LEU A 679 23.14 14.45 -3.01
N LEU A 680 21.94 14.10 -3.38
CA LEU A 680 20.76 14.40 -2.56
C LEU A 680 20.81 13.59 -1.27
N ASN A 681 20.39 14.21 -0.18
CA ASN A 681 20.36 13.58 1.14
C ASN A 681 19.34 12.43 1.22
N HIS A 682 19.62 11.46 2.09
CA HIS A 682 18.81 10.26 2.36
C HIS A 682 18.43 9.44 1.11
N VAL A 683 19.26 9.49 0.08
CA VAL A 683 19.13 8.68 -1.14
C VAL A 683 20.28 7.66 -1.21
N PRO A 684 20.01 6.37 -0.97
CA PRO A 684 21.02 5.35 -1.12
C PRO A 684 21.42 5.21 -2.60
N THR A 685 22.72 5.03 -2.86
CA THR A 685 23.26 4.91 -4.22
C THR A 685 22.90 3.58 -4.88
N TRP A 686 22.54 2.58 -4.11
CA TRP A 686 22.05 1.30 -4.59
C TRP A 686 21.12 0.63 -3.57
N THR A 687 20.24 -0.22 -4.08
CA THR A 687 19.43 -1.15 -3.28
C THR A 687 19.43 -2.51 -3.94
N ALA A 688 19.43 -3.58 -3.14
CA ALA A 688 19.31 -4.95 -3.61
C ALA A 688 18.32 -5.73 -2.75
N LYS A 689 17.58 -6.61 -3.40
CA LYS A 689 16.59 -7.49 -2.80
C LYS A 689 16.68 -8.83 -3.50
N TYR A 690 16.82 -9.90 -2.74
CA TYR A 690 16.97 -11.22 -3.34
C TYR A 690 16.50 -12.29 -2.38
N GLY A 691 16.06 -13.41 -2.92
CA GLY A 691 15.57 -14.49 -2.09
C GLY A 691 15.32 -15.77 -2.84
N ALA A 692 14.97 -16.76 -2.06
CA ALA A 692 14.54 -18.08 -2.52
C ALA A 692 13.23 -18.47 -1.85
N GLU A 693 12.37 -19.11 -2.60
CA GLU A 693 11.17 -19.78 -2.09
C GLU A 693 11.24 -21.25 -2.48
N TRP A 694 10.89 -22.13 -1.57
CA TRP A 694 10.87 -23.56 -1.76
C TRP A 694 9.51 -24.13 -1.35
N SER A 695 8.82 -24.73 -2.32
CA SER A 695 7.51 -25.36 -2.12
C SER A 695 7.55 -26.80 -2.67
N PRO A 696 8.22 -27.73 -1.95
CA PRO A 696 8.47 -29.10 -2.45
C PRO A 696 7.23 -29.96 -2.48
N ARG A 697 6.25 -29.70 -1.63
CA ARG A 697 5.02 -30.45 -1.47
C ARG A 697 3.84 -29.50 -1.31
N VAL A 698 2.66 -29.99 -1.62
CA VAL A 698 1.44 -29.23 -1.34
C VAL A 698 1.35 -28.97 0.16
N GLY A 699 1.14 -27.70 0.53
CA GLY A 699 1.01 -27.26 1.89
C GLY A 699 2.31 -26.84 2.59
N LEU A 700 3.50 -27.28 2.15
CA LEU A 700 4.77 -26.81 2.72
C LEU A 700 5.34 -25.69 1.86
N THR A 701 5.70 -24.57 2.51
CA THR A 701 6.42 -23.44 1.89
C THR A 701 7.50 -22.99 2.84
N ALA A 702 8.70 -22.77 2.33
CA ALA A 702 9.79 -22.10 3.04
C ALA A 702 10.32 -20.97 2.18
N SER A 703 10.60 -19.83 2.77
CA SER A 703 11.24 -18.71 2.07
C SER A 703 12.36 -18.09 2.89
N ALA A 704 13.35 -17.55 2.18
CA ALA A 704 14.33 -16.66 2.77
C ALA A 704 14.62 -15.53 1.78
N TRP A 705 14.68 -14.30 2.28
CA TRP A 705 14.96 -13.15 1.45
C TRP A 705 15.75 -12.07 2.19
N ALA A 706 16.53 -11.34 1.43
CA ALA A 706 17.37 -10.27 1.93
C ALA A 706 16.95 -8.92 1.35
N TYR A 707 17.10 -7.89 2.17
CA TYR A 707 17.11 -6.50 1.77
C TYR A 707 18.48 -5.89 2.09
N ALA A 708 19.05 -5.20 1.12
CA ALA A 708 20.30 -4.48 1.31
C ALA A 708 20.23 -3.11 0.62
N GLN A 709 20.86 -2.11 1.21
CA GLN A 709 21.04 -0.79 0.60
C GLN A 709 22.41 -0.21 0.96
N GLY A 710 22.90 0.67 0.09
CA GLY A 710 24.09 1.47 0.34
C GLY A 710 23.80 2.66 1.27
N ASN A 711 24.86 3.32 1.66
CA ASN A 711 24.78 4.52 2.48
C ASN A 711 24.26 5.75 1.71
N TYR A 712 23.90 6.79 2.48
CA TYR A 712 23.44 8.09 2.01
C TYR A 712 24.10 9.22 2.80
N HIS A 713 24.01 10.45 2.27
CA HIS A 713 24.38 11.68 2.97
C HIS A 713 23.21 12.24 3.77
N LEU A 714 23.48 12.88 4.91
CA LEU A 714 22.45 13.48 5.78
C LEU A 714 21.99 14.87 5.29
N THR A 715 22.88 15.58 4.59
CA THR A 715 22.61 16.93 4.13
C THR A 715 22.96 17.07 2.65
N GLN A 716 22.38 18.06 1.98
CA GLN A 716 22.69 18.37 0.59
C GLN A 716 24.12 18.92 0.40
N GLN A 717 24.76 19.41 1.45
CA GLN A 717 26.17 19.85 1.43
C GLN A 717 27.14 18.66 1.40
N ASN A 718 26.68 17.44 1.69
CA ASN A 718 27.47 16.22 1.76
C ASN A 718 28.65 16.25 2.76
N ASN A 719 28.53 17.04 3.81
CA ASN A 719 29.61 17.34 4.79
C ASN A 719 29.38 16.69 6.18
N ARG A 720 28.40 15.77 6.32
CA ARG A 720 28.04 15.13 7.60
C ARG A 720 28.20 13.61 7.58
N GLY A 721 29.17 13.12 6.81
CA GLY A 721 29.44 11.68 6.69
C GLY A 721 28.42 10.93 5.83
N ARG A 722 28.53 9.61 5.88
CA ARG A 722 27.64 8.67 5.19
C ARG A 722 27.08 7.66 6.17
N TRP A 723 25.76 7.42 6.09
CA TRP A 723 25.00 6.66 7.07
C TRP A 723 24.01 5.73 6.36
N GLY A 724 23.39 4.83 7.12
CA GLY A 724 22.18 4.10 6.71
C GLY A 724 22.41 2.94 5.75
N ASP A 725 23.63 2.41 5.65
CA ASP A 725 23.82 1.10 5.03
C ASP A 725 23.12 0.02 5.86
N MET A 726 22.45 -0.89 5.19
CA MET A 726 21.74 -1.99 5.84
C MET A 726 21.79 -3.26 5.02
N HIS A 727 21.78 -4.37 5.74
CA HIS A 727 21.61 -5.70 5.15
C HIS A 727 20.87 -6.61 6.13
N THR A 728 19.63 -6.94 5.82
CA THR A 728 18.81 -7.87 6.58
C THR A 728 18.49 -9.12 5.81
N VAL A 729 18.34 -10.22 6.52
CA VAL A 729 17.82 -11.47 6.00
C VAL A 729 16.60 -11.86 6.83
N ASN A 730 15.51 -12.20 6.15
CA ASN A 730 14.27 -12.69 6.75
C ASN A 730 14.00 -14.09 6.23
N ALA A 731 13.37 -14.92 7.04
CA ALA A 731 13.01 -16.28 6.65
C ALA A 731 11.65 -16.67 7.24
N ASP A 732 10.92 -17.49 6.53
CA ASP A 732 9.68 -18.09 7.01
C ASP A 732 9.52 -19.52 6.52
N VAL A 733 8.84 -20.32 7.33
CA VAL A 733 8.40 -21.67 6.98
C VAL A 733 6.94 -21.78 7.37
N SER A 734 6.09 -22.24 6.48
CA SER A 734 4.68 -22.48 6.74
C SER A 734 4.25 -23.84 6.24
N TRP A 735 3.36 -24.48 7.00
CA TRP A 735 2.75 -25.73 6.64
C TRP A 735 1.23 -25.63 6.74
N ARG A 736 0.55 -25.91 5.64
CA ARG A 736 -0.90 -25.94 5.54
C ARG A 736 -1.39 -27.39 5.61
N TRP A 737 -2.32 -27.63 6.51
CA TRP A 737 -3.01 -28.89 6.64
C TRP A 737 -4.52 -28.65 6.65
N ARG A 738 -5.20 -29.11 5.61
CA ARG A 738 -6.64 -28.88 5.39
C ARG A 738 -6.98 -27.38 5.43
N VAL A 739 -7.77 -26.99 6.46
CA VAL A 739 -8.25 -25.62 6.66
C VAL A 739 -7.33 -24.76 7.52
N ALA A 740 -6.28 -25.34 8.06
CA ALA A 740 -5.33 -24.63 8.95
C ALA A 740 -3.95 -24.52 8.31
N ALA A 741 -3.27 -23.41 8.54
CA ALA A 741 -1.85 -23.25 8.25
C ALA A 741 -1.12 -22.73 9.50
N ILE A 742 0.03 -23.32 9.78
CA ILE A 742 0.94 -22.89 10.86
C ILE A 742 2.22 -22.40 10.22
N GLY A 743 2.69 -21.23 10.62
CA GLY A 743 3.91 -20.62 10.11
C GLY A 743 4.81 -20.12 11.23
N VAL A 744 6.11 -20.23 11.03
CA VAL A 744 7.14 -19.59 11.84
C VAL A 744 7.93 -18.66 10.95
N GLY A 745 8.05 -17.40 11.37
CA GLY A 745 8.79 -16.37 10.65
C GLY A 745 9.86 -15.73 11.54
N VAL A 746 10.95 -15.33 10.92
CA VAL A 746 12.06 -14.61 11.52
C VAL A 746 12.38 -13.37 10.70
N THR A 747 12.38 -12.21 11.32
CA THR A 747 12.92 -10.99 10.73
C THR A 747 14.31 -10.69 11.29
N ASN A 748 15.19 -10.12 10.47
CA ASN A 748 16.58 -9.84 10.83
C ASN A 748 17.29 -11.09 11.41
N LEU A 749 17.27 -12.20 10.67
CA LEU A 749 17.74 -13.54 11.10
C LEU A 749 19.14 -13.51 11.76
N PHE A 750 20.05 -12.69 11.25
CA PHE A 750 21.44 -12.60 11.72
C PHE A 750 21.65 -11.53 12.80
N ASP A 751 20.58 -10.92 13.28
CA ASP A 751 20.60 -9.88 14.32
C ASP A 751 21.56 -8.71 13.99
N ARG A 752 21.55 -8.29 12.74
CA ARG A 752 22.41 -7.19 12.28
C ARG A 752 21.90 -5.88 12.84
N TYR A 753 22.80 -5.13 13.43
CA TYR A 753 22.53 -3.75 13.83
C TYR A 753 22.29 -2.89 12.60
N MET A 754 21.23 -2.07 12.66
CA MET A 754 20.84 -1.12 11.62
C MET A 754 20.22 0.08 12.29
N GLU A 755 20.38 1.23 11.68
CA GLU A 755 19.79 2.47 12.14
C GLU A 755 19.41 3.38 10.97
N TYR A 756 18.42 4.23 11.21
CA TYR A 756 18.16 5.40 10.41
C TYR A 756 18.76 6.61 11.13
N VAL A 757 19.51 7.44 10.40
CA VAL A 757 20.16 8.62 10.97
C VAL A 757 19.67 9.86 10.27
N TRP A 758 19.32 10.86 11.06
CA TRP A 758 18.81 12.13 10.60
C TRP A 758 19.65 13.29 11.13
N TRP A 759 19.58 14.46 10.50
CA TRP A 759 20.26 15.70 10.91
C TRP A 759 19.23 16.75 11.31
N ASP A 760 19.24 17.22 12.55
CA ASP A 760 18.28 18.21 13.07
C ASP A 760 18.70 19.67 12.86
N GLY A 761 19.82 19.91 12.18
CA GLY A 761 20.45 21.23 12.03
C GLY A 761 21.67 21.44 12.93
N ALA A 762 21.78 20.70 14.05
CA ALA A 762 22.84 20.83 15.04
C ALA A 762 23.61 19.52 15.26
N GLN A 763 22.91 18.40 15.33
CA GLN A 763 23.47 17.08 15.65
C GLN A 763 22.80 15.95 14.86
N THR A 764 23.44 14.79 14.87
CA THR A 764 22.83 13.56 14.33
C THR A 764 21.83 12.98 15.34
N LEU A 765 20.67 12.58 14.84
CA LEU A 765 19.62 11.87 15.57
C LEU A 765 19.57 10.45 15.06
N HIS A 766 19.71 9.48 15.95
CA HIS A 766 19.82 8.07 15.61
C HIS A 766 18.57 7.31 16.03
N SER A 767 18.03 6.49 15.12
CA SER A 767 16.89 5.60 15.37
C SER A 767 17.26 4.17 15.01
N PRO A 768 17.62 3.32 15.99
CA PRO A 768 17.91 1.91 15.77
C PRO A 768 16.68 1.18 15.20
N ALA A 769 16.90 0.34 14.21
CA ALA A 769 15.92 -0.59 13.72
C ALA A 769 15.81 -1.82 14.65
N SER A 770 14.72 -2.57 14.51
CA SER A 770 14.45 -3.73 15.34
C SER A 770 15.53 -4.82 15.19
N SER A 771 15.93 -5.42 16.29
CA SER A 771 16.75 -6.63 16.32
C SER A 771 16.00 -7.83 15.74
N ARG A 772 16.61 -9.02 15.82
CA ARG A 772 15.96 -10.27 15.40
C ARG A 772 14.63 -10.48 16.12
N ALA A 773 13.58 -10.77 15.36
CA ALA A 773 12.27 -11.07 15.90
C ALA A 773 11.70 -12.37 15.32
N LEU A 774 11.06 -13.16 16.18
CA LEU A 774 10.41 -14.43 15.88
C LEU A 774 8.91 -14.28 15.95
N PHE A 775 8.18 -14.91 15.04
CA PHE A 775 6.73 -14.89 14.99
C PHE A 775 6.17 -16.29 14.72
N LEU A 776 5.15 -16.67 15.47
CA LEU A 776 4.30 -17.83 15.22
C LEU A 776 2.97 -17.33 14.65
N THR A 777 2.56 -17.88 13.54
CA THR A 777 1.31 -17.50 12.86
C THR A 777 0.44 -18.73 12.65
N VAL A 778 -0.85 -18.62 12.93
CA VAL A 778 -1.86 -19.63 12.65
C VAL A 778 -2.96 -19.00 11.81
N THR A 779 -3.27 -19.61 10.67
CA THR A 779 -4.33 -19.17 9.77
C THR A 779 -5.37 -20.27 9.60
N PHE A 780 -6.64 -19.91 9.66
CA PHE A 780 -7.76 -20.81 9.42
C PHE A 780 -8.60 -20.29 8.25
N ASP A 781 -8.90 -21.17 7.29
CA ASP A 781 -9.77 -20.89 6.15
C ASP A 781 -10.99 -21.81 6.20
N ARG A 782 -12.20 -21.25 6.27
CA ARG A 782 -13.46 -22.01 6.30
C ARG A 782 -14.45 -21.54 5.22
#